data_b37c4d396ad68a3f5597e3e99f6b4c3f
#
_entry.id   b37c4d396ad68a3f5597e3e99f6b4c3f
#
_cell.length_a   1.000
_cell.length_b   1.000
_cell.length_c   1.000
_cell.angle_alpha   90.00
_cell.angle_beta   90.00
_cell.angle_gamma   90.00
#
_symmetry.space_group_name_H-M   'P 1'
#
loop_
_entity.id
_entity.type
_entity.pdbx_description
1 polymer ?
#
loop_
_entity_poly.entity_id
_entity_poly.type
_entity_poly.pdbx_seq_one_letter_code
_entity_poly.pdbx_strand_id
1 'polypeptide(L)'
;MKISLDWLGELVSWDDSTEELAAKLTAAGLNVEGIEDFRLSFPGVVVAKVLEREQHPNADRLSLCRVDAGTGEPVQVVCGAPNVRAGLTVLFATVGSVLPGNFKIKKSKIRGVESFGMICSATELELGADGSGIMELDTDLAPGTPADELYGHHDTVLDIEVTPNRPDWLSHIGVAREVAAIYGTKVNTPRAWGSQQTGESLGVKVRIEDYEECPRYSAFGARGVEVGPSPDWMQNRLRAIGSRPINNVVDITNYVMFETGQPMHAFDQSKLSGGTITIRTVEQGTKVITLDNQERELDAGTLAVCDEKGPVALAGVMGMANSEVDAGTKDILLESAFFNASLVRKASRDLGLISESSYRFERGGDWEMVIKAAHRALYLLQEHAGAHIVTDWADRFDPDRSEPAGIPLRIWQVNRVLGTQIATDEAAEILQSLGLKVQPMGNPQASNANAVNIMVKVPSFRRDLFQEIDLIEEIARIYGYGNMAGGGGFIGQGAGQRNSKDVFLSRVRAWFSACGYNELVTSSFMGEGDLPKLNLPEDDVRRSSLAVMNPNHGGDIRLRTHLLPSLVDVARRNLNSGAAAPLRAFQANRVYWPAGAKAADPRHEDEKMLPEEPLFLQFGIAGHTGRGLDDMPQDLLEIKGAVEALARNLLLDLKLEARDCEPWLMPGQQWLITDGEGRPVGSAGRVHPQVLEAFAMDEALTVAEINLDKVDLEPKTVRYEPFARFPAVKRDLSLLVPHGTGFAEIEAVVRESGGPHLVEVDLFDIYRGRGVPEDRGAYGIRLKFRSAKGSLKGKTVDYAINQIVEALSSRLKIDHR
;
A
#
# COMPACT_ATOMS: atom_id res chain seq x y z
N MET A 1 13.44 -9.43 -1.44
CA MET A 1 14.71 -10.11 -1.02
C MET A 1 15.36 -10.70 -2.25
N LYS A 2 16.59 -10.26 -2.54
CA LYS A 2 17.34 -10.82 -3.67
C LYS A 2 18.07 -12.10 -3.27
N ILE A 3 17.92 -13.15 -4.06
CA ILE A 3 18.49 -14.48 -3.86
C ILE A 3 19.36 -14.82 -5.06
N SER A 4 20.65 -14.95 -4.84
CA SER A 4 21.63 -15.45 -5.82
C SER A 4 21.42 -16.95 -6.03
N LEU A 5 21.24 -17.39 -7.26
CA LEU A 5 21.10 -18.82 -7.58
C LEU A 5 22.42 -19.58 -7.46
N ASP A 6 23.56 -18.95 -7.76
CA ASP A 6 24.87 -19.53 -7.52
C ASP A 6 25.10 -19.84 -6.04
N TRP A 7 24.70 -18.92 -5.18
CA TRP A 7 24.80 -19.10 -3.73
C TRP A 7 23.78 -20.13 -3.21
N LEU A 8 22.53 -20.04 -3.68
CA LEU A 8 21.49 -20.99 -3.31
C LEU A 8 21.85 -22.42 -3.70
N GLY A 9 22.48 -22.62 -4.87
CA GLY A 9 22.91 -23.92 -5.37
C GLY A 9 23.97 -24.61 -4.52
N GLU A 10 24.72 -23.90 -3.68
CA GLU A 10 25.60 -24.51 -2.68
C GLU A 10 24.83 -25.04 -1.47
N LEU A 11 23.68 -24.44 -1.17
CA LEU A 11 22.86 -24.78 -0.01
C LEU A 11 21.84 -25.87 -0.29
N VAL A 12 21.36 -25.97 -1.54
CA VAL A 12 20.32 -26.93 -1.93
C VAL A 12 20.40 -27.21 -3.42
N SER A 13 20.00 -28.42 -3.83
CA SER A 13 19.94 -28.81 -5.26
C SER A 13 18.50 -28.89 -5.74
N TRP A 14 18.32 -28.54 -7.02
CA TRP A 14 17.09 -28.70 -7.79
C TRP A 14 17.44 -28.99 -9.27
N ASP A 15 16.50 -29.57 -10.01
CA ASP A 15 16.76 -30.04 -11.37
C ASP A 15 16.03 -29.23 -12.46
N ASP A 16 15.15 -28.30 -12.06
CA ASP A 16 14.35 -27.49 -12.98
C ASP A 16 15.10 -26.25 -13.50
N SER A 17 14.57 -25.64 -14.55
CA SER A 17 14.99 -24.31 -15.02
C SER A 17 14.71 -23.22 -13.96
N THR A 18 15.34 -22.07 -14.14
CA THR A 18 15.11 -20.90 -13.25
C THR A 18 13.65 -20.49 -13.24
N GLU A 19 13.00 -20.48 -14.38
CA GLU A 19 11.59 -20.10 -14.53
C GLU A 19 10.65 -21.10 -13.85
N GLU A 20 10.94 -22.39 -13.95
CA GLU A 20 10.17 -23.44 -13.26
C GLU A 20 10.37 -23.39 -11.74
N LEU A 21 11.60 -23.15 -11.27
CA LEU A 21 11.90 -22.93 -9.86
C LEU A 21 11.10 -21.73 -9.34
N ALA A 22 11.14 -20.59 -10.04
CA ALA A 22 10.39 -19.39 -9.67
C ALA A 22 8.88 -19.63 -9.61
N ALA A 23 8.34 -20.37 -10.58
CA ALA A 23 6.92 -20.74 -10.60
C ALA A 23 6.53 -21.65 -9.42
N LYS A 24 7.35 -22.64 -9.06
CA LYS A 24 7.11 -23.54 -7.93
C LYS A 24 7.22 -22.81 -6.58
N LEU A 25 8.22 -21.92 -6.42
CA LEU A 25 8.34 -21.08 -5.24
C LEU A 25 7.08 -20.20 -5.07
N THR A 26 6.65 -19.54 -6.14
CA THR A 26 5.44 -18.71 -6.14
C THR A 26 4.19 -19.54 -5.79
N ALA A 27 4.04 -20.72 -6.37
CA ALA A 27 2.93 -21.63 -6.06
C ALA A 27 2.93 -22.12 -4.60
N ALA A 28 4.10 -22.20 -3.97
CA ALA A 28 4.27 -22.53 -2.57
C ALA A 28 4.19 -21.32 -1.62
N GLY A 29 3.92 -20.12 -2.14
CA GLY A 29 3.70 -18.89 -1.36
C GLY A 29 4.88 -17.94 -1.30
N LEU A 30 6.05 -18.27 -1.89
CA LEU A 30 7.17 -17.35 -2.04
C LEU A 30 7.05 -16.62 -3.39
N ASN A 31 6.35 -15.52 -3.41
CA ASN A 31 6.13 -14.77 -4.64
C ASN A 31 7.46 -14.26 -5.25
N VAL A 32 7.81 -14.76 -6.43
CA VAL A 32 8.97 -14.28 -7.20
C VAL A 32 8.49 -13.16 -8.11
N GLU A 33 8.88 -11.92 -7.80
CA GLU A 33 8.49 -10.72 -8.55
C GLU A 33 9.31 -10.55 -9.83
N GLY A 34 10.56 -11.05 -9.84
CA GLY A 34 11.44 -10.93 -10.98
C GLY A 34 12.61 -11.89 -10.98
N ILE A 35 13.16 -12.10 -12.17
CA ILE A 35 14.41 -12.82 -12.42
C ILE A 35 15.37 -11.82 -13.05
N GLU A 36 16.46 -11.52 -12.37
CA GLU A 36 17.48 -10.58 -12.82
C GLU A 36 18.72 -11.33 -13.29
N ASP A 37 19.26 -10.93 -14.44
CA ASP A 37 20.55 -11.39 -14.95
C ASP A 37 21.65 -10.43 -14.46
N PHE A 38 22.35 -10.82 -13.42
CA PHE A 38 23.45 -10.03 -12.87
C PHE A 38 24.73 -10.30 -13.65
N ARG A 39 25.32 -9.24 -14.19
CA ARG A 39 26.61 -9.30 -14.89
C ARG A 39 27.55 -8.21 -14.40
N LEU A 40 28.66 -8.67 -13.82
CA LEU A 40 29.81 -7.82 -13.61
C LEU A 40 30.72 -8.00 -14.84
N SER A 41 30.78 -6.96 -15.67
CA SER A 41 31.49 -7.00 -16.95
C SER A 41 32.13 -5.64 -17.23
N PHE A 42 33.27 -5.67 -17.86
CA PHE A 42 34.11 -4.49 -18.13
C PHE A 42 34.42 -4.36 -19.62
N PRO A 43 33.42 -4.07 -20.47
CA PRO A 43 33.61 -4.04 -21.93
C PRO A 43 34.66 -3.02 -22.35
N GLY A 44 35.72 -3.50 -23.04
CA GLY A 44 36.81 -2.68 -23.51
C GLY A 44 37.87 -2.32 -22.45
N VAL A 45 37.76 -2.87 -21.22
CA VAL A 45 38.85 -2.84 -20.23
C VAL A 45 39.68 -4.10 -20.39
N VAL A 46 41.00 -3.93 -20.46
CA VAL A 46 41.93 -5.05 -20.68
C VAL A 46 43.09 -5.00 -19.66
N VAL A 47 43.68 -6.17 -19.44
CA VAL A 47 44.97 -6.26 -18.75
C VAL A 47 46.01 -5.55 -19.62
N ALA A 48 46.84 -4.71 -19.03
CA ALA A 48 47.85 -3.96 -19.75
C ALA A 48 49.11 -3.82 -18.91
N LYS A 49 50.26 -3.62 -19.58
CA LYS A 49 51.55 -3.41 -18.93
C LYS A 49 52.05 -2.00 -19.16
N VAL A 50 52.41 -1.33 -18.11
CA VAL A 50 53.08 0.00 -18.19
C VAL A 50 54.52 -0.24 -18.60
N LEU A 51 54.88 0.13 -19.83
CA LEU A 51 56.25 -0.04 -20.36
C LEU A 51 57.14 1.07 -19.89
N GLU A 52 56.70 2.31 -20.03
CA GLU A 52 57.47 3.53 -19.72
C GLU A 52 56.61 4.52 -18.94
N ARG A 53 57.26 5.31 -18.06
CA ARG A 53 56.64 6.39 -17.31
C ARG A 53 57.55 7.58 -17.34
N GLU A 54 57.09 8.71 -17.83
CA GLU A 54 57.79 9.98 -17.86
C GLU A 54 56.99 11.07 -17.12
N GLN A 55 57.69 12.16 -16.72
CA GLN A 55 57.00 13.31 -16.13
C GLN A 55 56.21 14.04 -17.21
N HIS A 56 54.99 14.44 -16.92
CA HIS A 56 54.16 15.21 -17.87
C HIS A 56 54.79 16.60 -18.11
N PRO A 57 54.94 17.03 -19.38
CA PRO A 57 55.69 18.25 -19.69
C PRO A 57 55.07 19.55 -19.15
N ASN A 58 53.77 19.55 -18.86
CA ASN A 58 53.01 20.74 -18.44
C ASN A 58 52.27 20.53 -17.12
N ALA A 59 52.61 19.53 -16.28
CA ALA A 59 51.90 19.27 -15.01
C ALA A 59 52.77 18.45 -14.04
N ASP A 60 52.97 18.93 -12.83
CA ASP A 60 53.87 18.34 -11.83
C ASP A 60 53.27 17.04 -11.20
N ARG A 61 51.97 16.90 -11.22
CA ARG A 61 51.25 15.75 -10.61
C ARG A 61 50.78 14.72 -11.63
N LEU A 62 51.10 14.88 -12.91
CA LEU A 62 50.70 13.95 -13.96
C LEU A 62 51.88 13.20 -14.52
N SER A 63 51.70 11.99 -14.93
CA SER A 63 52.65 11.14 -15.61
C SER A 63 52.19 10.84 -17.04
N LEU A 64 53.13 10.83 -17.97
CA LEU A 64 52.94 10.35 -19.32
C LEU A 64 53.44 8.89 -19.37
N CYS A 65 52.54 7.98 -19.68
CA CYS A 65 52.80 6.54 -19.69
C CYS A 65 52.69 5.98 -21.10
N ARG A 66 53.54 5.00 -21.43
CA ARG A 66 53.34 4.11 -22.56
C ARG A 66 52.91 2.77 -22.06
N VAL A 67 51.75 2.31 -22.54
CA VAL A 67 51.07 1.13 -22.03
C VAL A 67 50.90 0.13 -23.16
N ASP A 68 51.35 -1.08 -22.95
CA ASP A 68 51.06 -2.20 -23.83
C ASP A 68 49.68 -2.77 -23.43
N ALA A 69 48.69 -2.60 -24.31
CA ALA A 69 47.32 -3.06 -24.16
C ALA A 69 47.02 -4.24 -25.09
N GLY A 70 48.04 -4.93 -25.60
CA GLY A 70 47.87 -6.08 -26.52
C GLY A 70 47.54 -5.68 -27.97
N THR A 71 47.63 -4.42 -28.35
CA THR A 71 47.26 -3.92 -29.69
C THR A 71 48.44 -3.93 -30.70
N GLY A 72 49.62 -4.39 -30.26
CA GLY A 72 50.83 -4.46 -31.05
C GLY A 72 51.67 -3.17 -31.03
N GLU A 73 51.08 -2.02 -30.74
CA GLU A 73 51.77 -0.74 -30.52
C GLU A 73 51.45 -0.18 -29.13
N PRO A 74 52.44 0.33 -28.39
CA PRO A 74 52.18 0.92 -27.08
C PRO A 74 51.29 2.16 -27.17
N VAL A 75 50.28 2.23 -26.30
CA VAL A 75 49.31 3.33 -26.24
C VAL A 75 49.80 4.42 -25.29
N GLN A 76 49.75 5.67 -25.74
CA GLN A 76 50.06 6.82 -24.88
C GLN A 76 48.88 7.17 -23.99
N VAL A 77 49.13 7.31 -22.68
CA VAL A 77 48.11 7.69 -21.68
C VAL A 77 48.67 8.66 -20.65
N VAL A 78 47.84 9.60 -20.23
CA VAL A 78 48.14 10.50 -19.11
C VAL A 78 47.51 9.96 -17.86
N CYS A 79 48.32 9.71 -16.81
CA CYS A 79 47.90 9.18 -15.52
C CYS A 79 48.20 10.13 -14.37
N GLY A 80 47.21 10.33 -13.49
CA GLY A 80 47.35 11.15 -12.30
C GLY A 80 47.65 10.37 -11.00
N ALA A 81 47.68 9.05 -11.05
CA ALA A 81 47.88 8.21 -9.90
C ALA A 81 49.31 8.27 -9.36
N PRO A 82 49.51 8.37 -8.04
CA PRO A 82 50.86 8.50 -7.45
C PRO A 82 51.66 7.21 -7.54
N ASN A 83 50.99 6.05 -7.63
CA ASN A 83 51.65 4.75 -7.65
C ASN A 83 52.04 4.23 -9.04
N VAL A 84 51.75 5.00 -10.13
CA VAL A 84 52.09 4.55 -11.47
C VAL A 84 53.61 4.51 -11.69
N ARG A 85 54.11 3.37 -12.18
CA ARG A 85 55.53 3.13 -12.49
C ARG A 85 55.71 2.16 -13.65
N ALA A 86 56.83 2.19 -14.32
CA ALA A 86 57.15 1.22 -15.35
C ALA A 86 57.23 -0.20 -14.77
N GLY A 87 56.77 -1.19 -15.54
CA GLY A 87 56.76 -2.59 -15.18
C GLY A 87 55.45 -3.07 -14.53
N LEU A 88 54.55 -2.16 -14.13
CA LEU A 88 53.27 -2.55 -13.54
C LEU A 88 52.34 -3.24 -14.54
N THR A 89 51.66 -4.28 -14.08
CA THR A 89 50.46 -4.82 -14.73
C THR A 89 49.22 -4.14 -14.14
N VAL A 90 48.33 -3.63 -15.00
CA VAL A 90 47.22 -2.75 -14.62
C VAL A 90 45.98 -3.06 -15.45
N LEU A 91 44.80 -2.56 -15.02
CA LEU A 91 43.60 -2.51 -15.86
C LEU A 91 43.58 -1.22 -16.66
N PHE A 92 43.41 -1.35 -17.97
CA PHE A 92 43.41 -0.26 -18.91
C PHE A 92 42.11 -0.19 -19.72
N ALA A 93 41.36 0.90 -19.55
CA ALA A 93 40.15 1.17 -20.33
C ALA A 93 40.52 1.80 -21.68
N THR A 94 40.21 1.12 -22.76
CA THR A 94 40.45 1.58 -24.14
C THR A 94 39.50 2.70 -24.55
N VAL A 95 39.83 3.45 -25.60
CA VAL A 95 38.91 4.47 -26.14
C VAL A 95 37.65 3.79 -26.66
N GLY A 96 36.48 4.20 -26.18
CA GLY A 96 35.17 3.61 -26.49
C GLY A 96 34.58 2.80 -25.36
N SER A 97 35.35 2.37 -24.35
CA SER A 97 34.86 1.70 -23.15
C SER A 97 33.86 2.56 -22.40
N VAL A 98 32.91 1.91 -21.76
CA VAL A 98 31.95 2.53 -20.86
C VAL A 98 32.16 1.91 -19.49
N LEU A 99 32.65 2.70 -18.54
CA LEU A 99 32.85 2.29 -17.16
C LEU A 99 31.57 2.46 -16.33
N PRO A 100 31.51 1.88 -15.12
CA PRO A 100 30.43 2.10 -14.18
C PRO A 100 30.05 3.59 -14.03
N GLY A 101 28.79 3.88 -13.74
CA GLY A 101 28.29 5.26 -13.75
C GLY A 101 28.10 5.85 -15.15
N ASN A 102 28.10 5.02 -16.21
CA ASN A 102 27.96 5.41 -17.63
C ASN A 102 29.12 6.34 -18.11
N PHE A 103 30.29 6.18 -17.53
CA PHE A 103 31.46 7.01 -17.83
C PHE A 103 32.17 6.49 -19.11
N LYS A 104 31.98 7.22 -20.21
CA LYS A 104 32.54 6.83 -21.51
C LYS A 104 33.97 7.36 -21.70
N ILE A 105 34.90 6.43 -21.92
CA ILE A 105 36.31 6.77 -22.24
C ILE A 105 36.42 7.27 -23.67
N LYS A 106 36.98 8.46 -23.81
CA LYS A 106 37.22 9.13 -25.10
C LYS A 106 38.68 9.52 -25.24
N LYS A 107 39.16 9.60 -26.49
CA LYS A 107 40.43 10.32 -26.76
C LYS A 107 40.31 11.71 -26.16
N SER A 108 41.23 12.09 -25.30
CA SER A 108 41.24 13.37 -24.61
C SER A 108 42.61 14.06 -24.71
N LYS A 109 42.63 15.40 -24.53
CA LYS A 109 43.87 16.18 -24.47
C LYS A 109 43.97 16.78 -23.08
N ILE A 110 44.91 16.25 -22.28
CA ILE A 110 45.10 16.64 -20.88
C ILE A 110 46.33 17.54 -20.78
N ARG A 111 46.17 18.79 -20.36
CA ARG A 111 47.24 19.79 -20.29
C ARG A 111 48.10 19.87 -21.55
N GLY A 112 47.47 19.67 -22.72
CA GLY A 112 48.19 19.79 -24.02
C GLY A 112 48.73 18.47 -24.58
N VAL A 113 48.71 17.37 -23.84
CA VAL A 113 49.15 16.03 -24.23
C VAL A 113 47.97 15.12 -24.51
N GLU A 114 47.99 14.37 -25.59
CA GLU A 114 46.91 13.43 -25.95
C GLU A 114 46.99 12.18 -25.07
N SER A 115 45.80 11.71 -24.62
CA SER A 115 45.60 10.46 -23.88
C SER A 115 44.61 9.59 -24.65
N PHE A 116 44.98 8.34 -24.89
CA PHE A 116 44.20 7.37 -25.68
C PHE A 116 43.65 6.24 -24.82
N GLY A 117 43.13 6.55 -23.67
CA GLY A 117 42.56 5.59 -22.71
C GLY A 117 42.81 6.06 -21.30
N MET A 118 42.52 5.18 -20.35
CA MET A 118 42.67 5.43 -18.92
C MET A 118 43.15 4.19 -18.20
N ILE A 119 44.17 4.33 -17.33
CA ILE A 119 44.53 3.29 -16.37
C ILE A 119 43.61 3.42 -15.18
N CYS A 120 42.92 2.34 -14.81
CA CYS A 120 41.81 2.36 -13.87
C CYS A 120 42.25 2.13 -12.42
N SER A 121 41.58 2.80 -11.51
CA SER A 121 41.57 2.49 -10.09
C SER A 121 40.44 1.50 -9.75
N ALA A 122 40.46 0.94 -8.53
CA ALA A 122 39.38 0.06 -8.06
C ALA A 122 38.04 0.77 -7.98
N THR A 123 38.05 2.06 -7.62
CA THR A 123 36.80 2.86 -7.53
C THR A 123 36.15 3.13 -8.88
N GLU A 124 36.96 3.36 -9.94
CA GLU A 124 36.40 3.59 -11.29
C GLU A 124 35.77 2.36 -11.91
N LEU A 125 36.16 1.18 -11.46
CA LEU A 125 35.60 -0.09 -11.88
C LEU A 125 34.56 -0.66 -10.88
N GLU A 126 34.29 0.07 -9.80
CA GLU A 126 33.44 -0.42 -8.67
C GLU A 126 33.92 -1.75 -8.08
N LEU A 127 35.23 -2.04 -8.23
CA LEU A 127 35.88 -3.25 -7.68
C LEU A 127 36.34 -3.06 -6.22
N GLY A 128 36.35 -1.83 -5.71
CA GLY A 128 36.74 -1.51 -4.34
C GLY A 128 36.61 -0.02 -4.01
N ALA A 129 36.84 0.31 -2.74
CA ALA A 129 36.75 1.70 -2.25
C ALA A 129 38.07 2.49 -2.38
N ASP A 130 39.17 1.83 -2.69
CA ASP A 130 40.47 2.50 -2.84
C ASP A 130 40.56 3.25 -4.16
N GLY A 131 40.53 4.59 -4.05
CA GLY A 131 40.73 5.54 -5.13
C GLY A 131 42.04 6.29 -5.02
N SER A 132 42.96 5.91 -4.11
CA SER A 132 44.25 6.61 -3.88
C SER A 132 45.22 6.42 -5.02
N GLY A 133 45.06 5.35 -5.83
CA GLY A 133 45.90 5.02 -6.95
C GLY A 133 45.24 4.14 -7.97
N ILE A 134 46.00 3.68 -8.96
CA ILE A 134 45.57 2.67 -9.93
C ILE A 134 45.67 1.28 -9.32
N MET A 135 44.85 0.35 -9.83
CA MET A 135 44.94 -1.08 -9.45
C MET A 135 46.24 -1.68 -9.99
N GLU A 136 47.05 -2.27 -9.09
CA GLU A 136 48.22 -3.06 -9.43
C GLU A 136 47.82 -4.54 -9.46
N LEU A 137 48.01 -5.22 -10.59
CA LEU A 137 47.64 -6.61 -10.75
C LEU A 137 48.83 -7.53 -10.52
N ASP A 138 48.65 -8.57 -9.73
CA ASP A 138 49.56 -9.71 -9.64
C ASP A 138 48.98 -10.88 -10.46
N THR A 139 49.29 -10.85 -11.74
CA THR A 139 48.78 -11.82 -12.73
C THR A 139 49.77 -12.03 -13.86
N ASP A 140 49.82 -13.27 -14.36
CA ASP A 140 50.60 -13.67 -15.52
C ASP A 140 49.85 -13.53 -16.85
N LEU A 141 48.62 -12.99 -16.84
CA LEU A 141 47.84 -12.78 -18.04
C LEU A 141 48.51 -11.79 -19.00
N ALA A 142 48.43 -12.10 -20.29
CA ALA A 142 49.05 -11.30 -21.32
C ALA A 142 48.34 -9.92 -21.48
N PRO A 143 49.05 -8.85 -21.83
CA PRO A 143 48.41 -7.61 -22.26
C PRO A 143 47.37 -7.83 -23.36
N GLY A 144 46.24 -7.17 -23.26
CA GLY A 144 45.10 -7.33 -24.16
C GLY A 144 44.04 -8.34 -23.72
N THR A 145 44.32 -9.15 -22.67
CA THR A 145 43.32 -10.02 -22.07
C THR A 145 42.19 -9.21 -21.49
N PRO A 146 40.91 -9.50 -21.82
CA PRO A 146 39.76 -8.80 -21.22
C PRO A 146 39.78 -8.85 -19.71
N ALA A 147 39.43 -7.74 -19.04
CA ALA A 147 39.32 -7.68 -17.59
C ALA A 147 38.27 -8.67 -17.04
N ASP A 148 37.30 -9.05 -17.86
CA ASP A 148 36.26 -10.02 -17.50
C ASP A 148 36.83 -11.41 -17.18
N GLU A 149 38.02 -11.76 -17.68
CA GLU A 149 38.66 -13.04 -17.31
C GLU A 149 39.17 -13.06 -15.86
N LEU A 150 39.40 -11.89 -15.27
CA LEU A 150 39.83 -11.76 -13.87
C LEU A 150 38.66 -11.45 -12.94
N TYR A 151 37.81 -10.54 -13.34
CA TYR A 151 36.79 -9.93 -12.48
C TYR A 151 35.37 -10.09 -13.00
N GLY A 152 35.18 -10.66 -14.20
CA GLY A 152 33.85 -10.94 -14.72
C GLY A 152 33.11 -11.95 -13.85
N HIS A 153 31.85 -11.64 -13.55
CA HIS A 153 30.98 -12.55 -12.82
C HIS A 153 29.57 -12.51 -13.42
N HIS A 154 28.94 -13.66 -13.49
CA HIS A 154 27.58 -13.81 -13.95
C HIS A 154 26.80 -14.62 -12.94
N ASP A 155 25.63 -14.16 -12.57
CA ASP A 155 24.73 -14.85 -11.65
C ASP A 155 23.29 -14.57 -12.05
N THR A 156 22.40 -15.46 -11.72
CA THR A 156 20.95 -15.24 -11.83
C THR A 156 20.35 -14.99 -10.47
N VAL A 157 19.61 -13.91 -10.32
CA VAL A 157 19.08 -13.45 -9.03
C VAL A 157 17.56 -13.46 -9.08
N LEU A 158 16.93 -14.13 -8.13
CA LEU A 158 15.50 -14.05 -7.91
C LEU A 158 15.18 -12.88 -6.97
N ASP A 159 14.23 -12.03 -7.35
CA ASP A 159 13.66 -11.05 -6.43
C ASP A 159 12.38 -11.63 -5.81
N ILE A 160 12.43 -11.90 -4.50
CA ILE A 160 11.35 -12.54 -3.75
C ILE A 160 10.68 -11.51 -2.85
N GLU A 161 9.36 -11.37 -2.98
CA GLU A 161 8.53 -10.62 -2.05
C GLU A 161 8.41 -11.39 -0.74
N VAL A 162 8.83 -10.77 0.35
CA VAL A 162 8.78 -11.38 1.69
C VAL A 162 7.72 -10.70 2.53
N THR A 163 6.68 -11.45 2.86
CA THR A 163 5.61 -10.97 3.74
C THR A 163 6.08 -10.81 5.19
N PRO A 164 5.50 -9.88 5.99
CA PRO A 164 5.97 -9.63 7.35
C PRO A 164 5.91 -10.82 8.31
N ASN A 165 5.06 -11.82 8.04
CA ASN A 165 4.92 -13.03 8.84
C ASN A 165 5.96 -14.12 8.53
N ARG A 166 6.73 -13.98 7.43
CA ARG A 166 7.74 -14.97 7.00
C ARG A 166 9.16 -14.40 7.04
N PRO A 167 9.66 -13.97 8.22
CA PRO A 167 11.04 -13.47 8.36
C PRO A 167 12.10 -14.53 8.05
N ASP A 168 11.77 -15.79 8.14
CA ASP A 168 12.65 -16.92 7.79
C ASP A 168 13.09 -16.88 6.32
N TRP A 169 12.32 -16.30 5.40
CA TRP A 169 12.66 -16.14 3.99
C TRP A 169 13.62 -14.96 3.72
N LEU A 170 13.97 -14.17 4.71
CA LEU A 170 14.96 -13.09 4.56
C LEU A 170 16.41 -13.61 4.56
N SER A 171 16.63 -14.84 4.07
CA SER A 171 17.93 -15.49 4.01
C SER A 171 17.98 -16.56 2.92
N HIS A 172 19.21 -16.86 2.41
CA HIS A 172 19.42 -17.95 1.48
C HIS A 172 19.10 -19.32 2.10
N ILE A 173 19.46 -19.53 3.38
CA ILE A 173 19.10 -20.76 4.11
C ILE A 173 17.58 -20.92 4.26
N GLY A 174 16.86 -19.84 4.49
CA GLY A 174 15.39 -19.88 4.58
C GLY A 174 14.74 -20.28 3.27
N VAL A 175 15.20 -19.69 2.16
CA VAL A 175 14.73 -20.09 0.82
C VAL A 175 15.18 -21.49 0.46
N ALA A 176 16.41 -21.89 0.82
CA ALA A 176 16.91 -23.27 0.61
C ALA A 176 16.05 -24.33 1.31
N ARG A 177 15.48 -24.02 2.51
CA ARG A 177 14.53 -24.91 3.20
C ARG A 177 13.26 -25.13 2.40
N GLU A 178 12.74 -24.07 1.78
CA GLU A 178 11.54 -24.17 0.94
C GLU A 178 11.82 -24.95 -0.34
N VAL A 179 12.95 -24.68 -1.01
CA VAL A 179 13.38 -25.46 -2.18
C VAL A 179 13.56 -26.93 -1.80
N ALA A 180 14.21 -27.21 -0.67
CA ALA A 180 14.39 -28.59 -0.20
C ALA A 180 13.05 -29.30 0.06
N ALA A 181 12.06 -28.59 0.63
CA ALA A 181 10.72 -29.14 0.87
C ALA A 181 9.96 -29.40 -0.45
N ILE A 182 10.07 -28.51 -1.43
CA ILE A 182 9.41 -28.63 -2.73
C ILE A 182 10.01 -29.80 -3.57
N TYR A 183 11.34 -29.96 -3.52
CA TYR A 183 12.04 -30.96 -4.36
C TYR A 183 12.39 -32.27 -3.61
N GLY A 184 12.04 -32.37 -2.33
CA GLY A 184 12.37 -33.55 -1.50
C GLY A 184 13.87 -33.72 -1.28
N THR A 185 14.67 -32.66 -1.36
CA THR A 185 16.12 -32.64 -1.15
C THR A 185 16.49 -32.21 0.29
N LYS A 186 17.73 -31.98 0.56
CA LYS A 186 18.21 -31.56 1.89
C LYS A 186 19.03 -30.29 1.79
N VAL A 187 18.93 -29.47 2.81
CA VAL A 187 19.76 -28.27 2.94
C VAL A 187 21.15 -28.65 3.40
N ASN A 188 22.17 -28.20 2.67
CA ASN A 188 23.58 -28.33 3.07
C ASN A 188 23.88 -27.23 4.11
N THR A 189 24.29 -27.66 5.30
CA THR A 189 24.66 -26.73 6.37
C THR A 189 26.05 -26.16 6.11
N PRO A 190 26.23 -24.83 6.05
CA PRO A 190 27.53 -24.20 5.89
C PRO A 190 28.48 -24.53 7.04
N ARG A 191 29.79 -24.58 6.75
CA ARG A 191 30.82 -24.79 7.78
C ARG A 191 30.80 -23.66 8.82
N ALA A 192 30.90 -24.02 10.08
CA ALA A 192 30.92 -23.12 11.22
C ALA A 192 32.09 -23.43 12.16
N TRP A 193 32.47 -22.45 12.96
CA TRP A 193 33.49 -22.64 13.96
C TRP A 193 33.03 -23.68 15.00
N GLY A 194 33.90 -24.64 15.30
CA GLY A 194 33.64 -25.65 16.33
C GLY A 194 34.15 -25.16 17.67
N SER A 195 33.28 -25.02 18.66
CA SER A 195 33.66 -24.56 19.99
C SER A 195 34.63 -25.53 20.68
N GLN A 196 35.88 -25.14 20.81
CA GLN A 196 36.80 -25.74 21.77
C GLN A 196 37.00 -24.74 22.90
N GLN A 197 36.55 -25.03 24.09
CA GLN A 197 36.77 -24.16 25.26
C GLN A 197 38.25 -24.27 25.68
N THR A 198 39.03 -23.27 25.34
CA THR A 198 40.40 -23.08 25.83
C THR A 198 40.44 -21.75 26.57
N GLY A 199 40.85 -21.69 27.77
CA GLY A 199 40.75 -20.62 28.77
C GLY A 199 41.20 -19.19 28.47
N GLU A 200 41.10 -18.69 27.22
CA GLU A 200 41.27 -17.23 26.92
C GLU A 200 40.02 -16.46 27.28
N SER A 201 40.21 -15.39 28.07
CA SER A 201 39.08 -14.53 28.47
C SER A 201 38.65 -13.55 27.35
N LEU A 202 37.33 -13.42 27.15
CA LEU A 202 36.75 -12.39 26.29
C LEU A 202 37.19 -10.97 26.70
N GLY A 203 37.42 -10.72 27.96
CA GLY A 203 37.79 -9.43 28.51
C GLY A 203 36.63 -8.41 28.57
N VAL A 204 35.44 -8.81 28.15
CA VAL A 204 34.23 -7.99 28.14
C VAL A 204 33.09 -8.72 28.85
N LYS A 205 32.38 -8.02 29.74
CA LYS A 205 31.16 -8.50 30.38
C LYS A 205 29.93 -8.02 29.63
N VAL A 206 28.91 -8.84 29.59
CA VAL A 206 27.59 -8.46 28.98
C VAL A 206 26.55 -8.38 30.06
N ARG A 207 25.77 -7.30 30.07
CA ARG A 207 24.64 -7.06 30.95
C ARG A 207 23.43 -6.66 30.12
N ILE A 208 22.30 -7.30 30.34
CA ILE A 208 20.99 -6.90 29.82
C ILE A 208 20.21 -6.30 30.99
N GLU A 209 19.70 -5.08 30.85
CA GLU A 209 18.90 -4.43 31.89
C GLU A 209 17.46 -4.95 31.92
N ASP A 210 16.87 -5.18 30.73
CA ASP A 210 15.53 -5.71 30.59
C ASP A 210 15.49 -6.82 29.51
N TYR A 211 15.10 -8.01 29.91
CA TYR A 211 14.96 -9.15 29.00
C TYR A 211 13.70 -9.09 28.11
N GLU A 212 12.71 -8.27 28.44
CA GLU A 212 11.59 -8.02 27.52
C GLU A 212 12.04 -7.17 26.32
N GLU A 213 13.00 -6.27 26.51
CA GLU A 213 13.55 -5.41 25.46
C GLU A 213 14.63 -6.12 24.62
N CYS A 214 15.50 -6.90 25.29
CA CYS A 214 16.53 -7.69 24.67
C CYS A 214 16.54 -9.11 25.25
N PRO A 215 15.74 -10.03 24.70
CA PRO A 215 15.63 -11.40 25.23
C PRO A 215 16.91 -12.22 25.18
N ARG A 216 17.87 -11.92 24.25
CA ARG A 216 19.17 -12.58 24.17
C ARG A 216 20.21 -11.66 23.55
N TYR A 217 21.40 -11.66 24.13
CA TYR A 217 22.57 -10.98 23.58
C TYR A 217 23.82 -11.85 23.78
N SER A 218 24.52 -12.11 22.67
CA SER A 218 25.74 -12.89 22.66
C SER A 218 26.90 -12.08 22.11
N ALA A 219 28.05 -12.18 22.74
CA ALA A 219 29.26 -11.48 22.35
C ALA A 219 30.46 -12.45 22.25
N PHE A 220 31.19 -12.37 21.15
CA PHE A 220 32.34 -13.21 20.82
C PHE A 220 33.54 -12.33 20.52
N GLY A 221 34.74 -12.79 20.89
CA GLY A 221 35.98 -12.08 20.60
C GLY A 221 36.74 -12.72 19.44
N ALA A 222 37.32 -11.88 18.58
CA ALA A 222 38.30 -12.32 17.58
C ALA A 222 39.46 -11.35 17.60
N ARG A 223 40.70 -11.90 17.75
CA ARG A 223 41.94 -11.13 17.93
C ARG A 223 42.87 -11.28 16.73
N GLY A 224 43.74 -10.30 16.56
CA GLY A 224 44.76 -10.31 15.50
C GLY A 224 44.15 -10.21 14.10
N VAL A 225 42.97 -9.59 13.99
CA VAL A 225 42.29 -9.43 12.71
C VAL A 225 43.10 -8.57 11.76
N GLU A 226 43.22 -9.04 10.53
CA GLU A 226 43.82 -8.27 9.43
C GLU A 226 42.67 -7.73 8.55
N VAL A 227 42.35 -6.43 8.75
CA VAL A 227 41.28 -5.75 7.98
C VAL A 227 41.80 -5.46 6.58
N GLY A 228 41.11 -5.96 5.57
CA GLY A 228 41.43 -5.83 4.17
C GLY A 228 40.24 -6.12 3.26
N PRO A 229 40.45 -6.24 1.95
CA PRO A 229 39.38 -6.64 1.03
C PRO A 229 38.90 -8.06 1.29
N SER A 230 37.63 -8.30 1.14
CA SER A 230 37.04 -9.62 1.19
C SER A 230 37.45 -10.47 -0.02
N PRO A 231 37.42 -11.82 0.07
CA PRO A 231 37.62 -12.68 -1.11
C PRO A 231 36.64 -12.37 -2.24
N ASP A 232 37.09 -12.47 -3.48
CA ASP A 232 36.30 -12.13 -4.67
C ASP A 232 34.96 -12.85 -4.73
N TRP A 233 34.90 -14.14 -4.38
CA TRP A 233 33.66 -14.90 -4.34
C TRP A 233 32.61 -14.29 -3.39
N MET A 234 33.04 -13.77 -2.24
CA MET A 234 32.15 -13.14 -1.25
C MET A 234 31.69 -11.77 -1.77
N GLN A 235 32.63 -10.99 -2.30
CA GLN A 235 32.28 -9.69 -2.89
C GLN A 235 31.28 -9.84 -4.04
N ASN A 236 31.48 -10.83 -4.93
CA ASN A 236 30.60 -11.08 -6.07
C ASN A 236 29.18 -11.44 -5.63
N ARG A 237 29.04 -12.33 -4.63
CA ARG A 237 27.73 -12.68 -4.06
C ARG A 237 27.02 -11.49 -3.43
N LEU A 238 27.74 -10.67 -2.67
CA LEU A 238 27.17 -9.45 -2.08
C LEU A 238 26.73 -8.47 -3.16
N ARG A 239 27.54 -8.25 -4.21
CA ARG A 239 27.18 -7.38 -5.35
C ARG A 239 25.95 -7.91 -6.10
N ALA A 240 25.87 -9.22 -6.34
CA ALA A 240 24.75 -9.84 -7.04
C ALA A 240 23.41 -9.56 -6.34
N ILE A 241 23.38 -9.53 -5.03
CA ILE A 241 22.18 -9.22 -4.24
C ILE A 241 22.02 -7.73 -3.93
N GLY A 242 22.87 -6.85 -4.49
CA GLY A 242 22.78 -5.40 -4.35
C GLY A 242 23.48 -4.82 -3.10
N SER A 243 24.27 -5.63 -2.39
CA SER A 243 25.07 -5.17 -1.23
C SER A 243 26.46 -4.76 -1.67
N ARG A 244 26.92 -3.56 -1.22
CA ARG A 244 28.26 -3.04 -1.55
C ARG A 244 29.30 -3.63 -0.60
N PRO A 245 30.36 -4.30 -1.10
CA PRO A 245 31.51 -4.72 -0.29
C PRO A 245 32.27 -3.53 0.32
N ILE A 246 32.72 -3.68 1.55
CA ILE A 246 33.43 -2.64 2.33
C ILE A 246 34.81 -3.14 2.73
N ASN A 247 34.86 -4.13 3.62
CA ASN A 247 36.07 -4.82 4.06
C ASN A 247 35.68 -6.21 4.57
N ASN A 248 36.65 -7.10 4.72
CA ASN A 248 36.43 -8.49 5.08
C ASN A 248 35.62 -8.69 6.40
N VAL A 249 35.77 -7.82 7.40
CA VAL A 249 35.03 -7.94 8.67
C VAL A 249 33.57 -7.58 8.47
N VAL A 250 33.29 -6.42 7.86
CA VAL A 250 31.92 -5.95 7.61
C VAL A 250 31.22 -6.85 6.59
N ASP A 251 31.92 -7.25 5.55
CA ASP A 251 31.36 -8.12 4.50
C ASP A 251 31.02 -9.52 5.03
N ILE A 252 31.83 -10.06 5.95
CA ILE A 252 31.52 -11.32 6.62
C ILE A 252 30.23 -11.21 7.43
N THR A 253 30.04 -10.12 8.19
CA THR A 253 28.79 -9.93 8.96
C THR A 253 27.58 -9.78 8.04
N ASN A 254 27.70 -9.04 6.95
CA ASN A 254 26.67 -8.90 5.94
C ASN A 254 26.39 -10.21 5.21
N TYR A 255 27.45 -10.91 4.77
CA TYR A 255 27.34 -12.20 4.11
C TYR A 255 26.54 -13.19 4.97
N VAL A 256 26.92 -13.36 6.26
CA VAL A 256 26.25 -14.29 7.16
C VAL A 256 24.81 -13.83 7.46
N MET A 257 24.54 -12.54 7.52
CA MET A 257 23.17 -12.01 7.63
C MET A 257 22.31 -12.43 6.42
N PHE A 258 22.81 -12.28 5.20
CA PHE A 258 22.07 -12.71 4.00
C PHE A 258 22.04 -14.24 3.83
N GLU A 259 23.05 -14.96 4.36
CA GLU A 259 23.07 -16.42 4.38
C GLU A 259 22.03 -17.00 5.35
N THR A 260 21.95 -16.45 6.58
CA THR A 260 21.24 -17.08 7.73
C THR A 260 20.00 -16.31 8.20
N GLY A 261 19.87 -15.06 7.83
CA GLY A 261 18.81 -14.15 8.32
C GLY A 261 19.12 -13.48 9.66
N GLN A 262 20.30 -13.73 10.26
CA GLN A 262 20.70 -13.17 11.54
C GLN A 262 21.62 -11.96 11.35
N PRO A 263 21.18 -10.72 11.63
CA PRO A 263 22.08 -9.58 11.64
C PRO A 263 23.09 -9.65 12.78
N MET A 264 24.30 -9.18 12.49
CA MET A 264 25.39 -9.10 13.45
C MET A 264 26.11 -7.77 13.33
N HIS A 265 26.84 -7.38 14.39
CA HIS A 265 27.69 -6.19 14.35
C HIS A 265 29.07 -6.49 14.91
N ALA A 266 30.10 -5.90 14.33
CA ALA A 266 31.47 -6.00 14.80
C ALA A 266 31.93 -4.64 15.34
N PHE A 267 32.31 -4.61 16.59
CA PHE A 267 32.92 -3.45 17.24
C PHE A 267 34.44 -3.55 17.25
N ASP A 268 35.14 -2.45 17.05
CA ASP A 268 36.58 -2.37 17.41
C ASP A 268 36.71 -2.42 18.94
N GLN A 269 37.24 -3.53 19.47
CA GLN A 269 37.34 -3.73 20.92
C GLN A 269 38.21 -2.66 21.59
N SER A 270 39.19 -2.09 20.90
CA SER A 270 40.06 -1.05 21.44
C SER A 270 39.36 0.32 21.63
N LYS A 271 38.24 0.53 20.93
CA LYS A 271 37.41 1.74 21.02
C LYS A 271 36.35 1.66 22.12
N LEU A 272 36.06 0.42 22.62
CA LEU A 272 35.10 0.21 23.69
C LEU A 272 35.68 0.57 25.06
N SER A 273 34.91 1.21 25.89
CA SER A 273 35.33 1.70 27.20
C SER A 273 34.77 0.82 28.33
N GLY A 274 35.62 0.57 29.37
CA GLY A 274 35.20 0.01 30.68
C GLY A 274 34.96 -1.48 30.76
N GLY A 275 35.12 -2.24 29.66
CA GLY A 275 35.05 -3.71 29.69
C GLY A 275 33.67 -4.31 29.99
N THR A 276 32.62 -3.51 29.93
CA THR A 276 31.20 -3.95 30.06
C THR A 276 30.35 -3.39 28.95
N ILE A 277 29.65 -4.27 28.24
CA ILE A 277 28.58 -3.90 27.29
C ILE A 277 27.25 -4.06 28.02
N THR A 278 26.45 -3.01 28.02
CA THR A 278 25.12 -2.96 28.64
C THR A 278 24.06 -2.67 27.57
N ILE A 279 23.05 -3.54 27.49
CA ILE A 279 21.91 -3.34 26.60
C ILE A 279 20.81 -2.70 27.44
N ARG A 280 20.40 -1.49 27.05
CA ARG A 280 19.42 -0.70 27.79
C ARG A 280 18.77 0.37 26.91
N THR A 281 17.67 0.89 27.35
CA THR A 281 17.06 2.07 26.73
C THR A 281 17.83 3.34 27.12
N VAL A 282 17.77 4.35 26.26
CA VAL A 282 18.42 5.65 26.48
C VAL A 282 17.43 6.69 26.97
N GLU A 283 17.97 7.77 27.56
CA GLU A 283 17.21 8.95 27.99
C GLU A 283 16.86 9.83 26.79
N GLN A 284 15.77 10.61 26.95
CA GLN A 284 15.34 11.60 25.96
C GLN A 284 16.45 12.60 25.65
N GLY A 285 16.67 12.89 24.36
CA GLY A 285 17.65 13.87 23.92
C GLY A 285 19.10 13.38 23.89
N THR A 286 19.34 12.05 24.05
CA THR A 286 20.67 11.45 23.89
C THR A 286 21.15 11.65 22.46
N LYS A 287 22.30 12.33 22.28
CA LYS A 287 22.89 12.59 20.97
C LYS A 287 23.93 11.55 20.59
N VAL A 288 23.86 11.07 19.37
CA VAL A 288 24.76 10.05 18.82
C VAL A 288 25.15 10.37 17.37
N ILE A 289 26.28 9.83 16.92
CA ILE A 289 26.70 9.87 15.52
C ILE A 289 26.69 8.44 15.00
N THR A 290 25.85 8.16 14.03
CA THR A 290 25.70 6.83 13.42
C THR A 290 26.75 6.61 12.31
N LEU A 291 26.90 5.37 11.83
CA LEU A 291 27.90 4.99 10.82
C LEU A 291 27.79 5.76 9.49
N ASP A 292 26.66 6.38 9.20
CA ASP A 292 26.48 7.29 8.07
C ASP A 292 26.97 8.72 8.34
N ASN A 293 27.67 8.94 9.45
CA ASN A 293 28.21 10.20 9.92
C ASN A 293 27.17 11.30 10.16
N GLN A 294 25.92 10.94 10.47
CA GLN A 294 24.88 11.88 10.85
C GLN A 294 24.67 11.94 12.35
N GLU A 295 24.58 13.17 12.88
CA GLU A 295 24.17 13.41 14.26
C GLU A 295 22.65 13.18 14.40
N ARG A 296 22.26 12.40 15.39
CA ARG A 296 20.86 12.10 15.72
C ARG A 296 20.58 12.29 17.18
N GLU A 297 19.39 12.78 17.47
CA GLU A 297 18.86 12.88 18.82
C GLU A 297 17.85 11.74 19.06
N LEU A 298 18.05 10.97 20.09
CA LEU A 298 17.28 9.79 20.41
C LEU A 298 16.15 10.11 21.36
N ASP A 299 14.99 9.51 21.10
CA ASP A 299 13.85 9.56 22.01
C ASP A 299 14.02 8.60 23.18
N ALA A 300 13.35 8.92 24.31
CA ALA A 300 13.26 8.03 25.45
C ALA A 300 12.70 6.66 25.06
N GLY A 301 13.32 5.60 25.60
CA GLY A 301 12.92 4.23 25.28
C GLY A 301 13.52 3.66 24.01
N THR A 302 14.39 4.40 23.29
CA THR A 302 15.19 3.83 22.21
C THR A 302 16.21 2.85 22.77
N LEU A 303 16.18 1.60 22.32
CA LEU A 303 17.11 0.56 22.77
C LEU A 303 18.48 0.73 22.14
N ALA A 304 19.53 0.70 22.97
CA ALA A 304 20.90 0.86 22.55
C ALA A 304 21.84 -0.16 23.19
N VAL A 305 22.90 -0.50 22.48
CA VAL A 305 24.07 -1.18 23.01
C VAL A 305 25.01 -0.10 23.51
N CYS A 306 25.37 -0.14 24.79
CA CYS A 306 26.15 0.87 25.47
C CYS A 306 27.43 0.28 26.06
N ASP A 307 28.51 1.04 26.02
CA ASP A 307 29.67 0.87 26.86
C ASP A 307 29.58 1.77 28.12
N GLU A 308 30.66 1.91 28.90
CA GLU A 308 30.63 2.78 30.10
C GLU A 308 30.50 4.28 29.77
N LYS A 309 30.83 4.72 28.56
CA LYS A 309 30.73 6.12 28.14
C LYS A 309 29.35 6.46 27.54
N GLY A 310 28.67 5.49 27.00
CA GLY A 310 27.38 5.69 26.36
C GLY A 310 27.10 4.75 25.21
N PRO A 311 26.14 5.09 24.34
CA PRO A 311 25.74 4.27 23.20
C PRO A 311 26.88 4.05 22.19
N VAL A 312 27.03 2.78 21.75
CA VAL A 312 27.96 2.33 20.69
C VAL A 312 27.23 1.72 19.49
N ALA A 313 25.94 1.36 19.66
CA ALA A 313 25.04 1.02 18.55
C ALA A 313 23.59 1.28 18.92
N LEU A 314 22.78 1.61 17.92
CA LEU A 314 21.31 1.51 18.00
C LEU A 314 20.94 0.03 17.83
N ALA A 315 20.39 -0.58 18.86
CA ALA A 315 20.13 -2.01 18.90
C ALA A 315 19.28 -2.48 17.71
N GLY A 316 19.86 -3.34 16.90
CA GLY A 316 19.20 -3.90 15.72
C GLY A 316 19.00 -2.95 14.54
N VAL A 317 19.44 -1.70 14.61
CA VAL A 317 19.24 -0.71 13.54
C VAL A 317 20.58 -0.36 12.86
N MET A 318 21.51 0.24 13.60
CA MET A 318 22.78 0.73 13.02
C MET A 318 23.85 0.93 14.09
N GLY A 319 25.10 0.57 13.79
CA GLY A 319 26.26 0.88 14.62
C GLY A 319 26.55 2.39 14.69
N MET A 320 27.44 2.78 15.59
CA MET A 320 27.88 4.19 15.73
C MET A 320 29.34 4.37 15.30
N ALA A 321 29.66 5.57 14.86
CA ALA A 321 31.00 5.93 14.37
C ALA A 321 32.10 5.79 15.44
N ASN A 322 31.75 5.89 16.74
CA ASN A 322 32.69 5.82 17.86
C ASN A 322 33.27 4.40 18.13
N SER A 323 32.70 3.37 17.52
CA SER A 323 33.09 1.96 17.72
C SER A 323 33.33 1.22 16.40
N GLU A 324 33.37 1.95 15.27
CA GLU A 324 33.50 1.41 13.91
C GLU A 324 34.84 0.68 13.71
N VAL A 325 34.81 -0.45 12.98
CA VAL A 325 35.98 -1.18 12.51
C VAL A 325 36.66 -0.42 11.38
N ASP A 326 37.96 -0.13 11.52
CA ASP A 326 38.76 0.53 10.50
C ASP A 326 40.01 -0.30 10.14
N ALA A 327 40.84 0.20 9.20
CA ALA A 327 42.03 -0.49 8.73
C ALA A 327 43.08 -0.75 9.84
N GLY A 328 43.00 -0.06 10.97
CA GLY A 328 43.88 -0.24 12.12
C GLY A 328 43.37 -1.23 13.16
N THR A 329 42.14 -1.67 13.05
CA THR A 329 41.51 -2.59 14.00
C THR A 329 42.22 -3.93 14.03
N LYS A 330 42.54 -4.43 15.25
CA LYS A 330 43.21 -5.72 15.48
C LYS A 330 42.33 -6.69 16.26
N ASP A 331 41.51 -6.20 17.16
CA ASP A 331 40.67 -7.02 18.00
C ASP A 331 39.22 -6.55 17.85
N ILE A 332 38.33 -7.47 17.60
CA ILE A 332 36.90 -7.19 17.43
C ILE A 332 36.06 -7.90 18.48
N LEU A 333 34.98 -7.25 18.86
CA LEU A 333 33.87 -7.86 19.59
C LEU A 333 32.71 -8.03 18.59
N LEU A 334 32.36 -9.31 18.33
CA LEU A 334 31.24 -9.64 17.44
C LEU A 334 29.97 -9.78 18.27
N GLU A 335 28.96 -9.00 17.94
CA GLU A 335 27.60 -9.05 18.48
C GLU A 335 26.73 -9.98 17.64
N SER A 336 25.96 -10.83 18.32
CA SER A 336 24.79 -11.49 17.73
C SER A 336 23.67 -11.51 18.77
N ALA A 337 22.51 -10.94 18.44
CA ALA A 337 21.47 -10.69 19.43
C ALA A 337 20.06 -11.02 18.92
N PHE A 338 19.14 -11.08 19.89
CA PHE A 338 17.71 -11.18 19.63
C PHE A 338 17.03 -9.99 20.33
N PHE A 339 16.65 -8.99 19.58
CA PHE A 339 15.99 -7.79 20.07
C PHE A 339 14.48 -7.86 19.95
N ASN A 340 13.77 -7.07 20.76
CA ASN A 340 12.33 -6.92 20.63
C ASN A 340 11.97 -6.22 19.32
N ALA A 341 11.21 -6.92 18.47
CA ALA A 341 10.87 -6.47 17.12
C ALA A 341 10.13 -5.13 17.09
N SER A 342 9.24 -4.91 18.07
CA SER A 342 8.45 -3.66 18.14
C SER A 342 9.32 -2.45 18.47
N LEU A 343 10.32 -2.62 19.33
CA LEU A 343 11.26 -1.54 19.69
C LEU A 343 12.18 -1.20 18.52
N VAL A 344 12.71 -2.21 17.81
CA VAL A 344 13.53 -1.99 16.62
C VAL A 344 12.72 -1.28 15.54
N ARG A 345 11.48 -1.73 15.28
CA ARG A 345 10.58 -1.09 14.31
C ARG A 345 10.29 0.37 14.67
N LYS A 346 10.03 0.64 15.96
CA LYS A 346 9.78 2.00 16.44
C LYS A 346 11.01 2.88 16.19
N ALA A 347 12.19 2.47 16.64
CA ALA A 347 13.44 3.21 16.49
C ALA A 347 13.78 3.46 15.01
N SER A 348 13.68 2.42 14.16
CA SER A 348 13.92 2.52 12.72
C SER A 348 13.00 3.56 12.05
N ARG A 349 11.71 3.55 12.39
CA ARG A 349 10.73 4.48 11.82
C ARG A 349 10.89 5.91 12.34
N ASP A 350 11.05 6.08 13.65
CA ASP A 350 11.11 7.39 14.29
C ASP A 350 12.38 8.15 13.85
N LEU A 351 13.48 7.43 13.59
CA LEU A 351 14.72 7.99 13.08
C LEU A 351 14.82 8.02 11.53
N GLY A 352 13.85 7.45 10.83
CA GLY A 352 13.89 7.31 9.36
C GLY A 352 15.05 6.45 8.86
N LEU A 353 15.53 5.49 9.68
CA LEU A 353 16.67 4.60 9.39
C LEU A 353 16.20 3.19 9.04
N ILE A 354 16.10 2.91 7.75
CA ILE A 354 15.81 1.56 7.26
C ILE A 354 17.12 0.91 6.85
N SER A 355 17.50 -0.17 7.54
CA SER A 355 18.68 -0.99 7.22
C SER A 355 18.28 -2.45 7.01
N GLU A 356 19.14 -3.25 6.36
CA GLU A 356 18.97 -4.70 6.23
C GLU A 356 18.85 -5.39 7.60
N SER A 357 19.53 -4.85 8.61
CA SER A 357 19.44 -5.30 9.99
C SER A 357 18.07 -5.00 10.59
N SER A 358 17.61 -3.73 10.54
CA SER A 358 16.31 -3.34 11.10
C SER A 358 15.16 -4.04 10.39
N TYR A 359 15.26 -4.24 9.08
CA TYR A 359 14.26 -4.94 8.27
C TYR A 359 14.05 -6.40 8.71
N ARG A 360 15.12 -7.08 9.20
CA ARG A 360 15.05 -8.43 9.76
C ARG A 360 14.54 -8.42 11.20
N PHE A 361 15.14 -7.60 12.06
CA PHE A 361 14.78 -7.58 13.47
C PHE A 361 13.34 -7.11 13.72
N GLU A 362 12.81 -6.14 12.95
CA GLU A 362 11.42 -5.66 13.09
C GLU A 362 10.36 -6.72 12.77
N ARG A 363 10.74 -7.77 12.02
CA ARG A 363 9.90 -8.93 11.72
C ARG A 363 10.12 -10.08 12.70
N GLY A 364 11.18 -9.99 13.51
CA GLY A 364 11.56 -10.96 14.52
C GLY A 364 12.61 -11.96 14.04
N GLY A 365 13.67 -12.09 14.83
CA GLY A 365 14.78 -12.99 14.56
C GLY A 365 14.49 -14.47 14.89
N ASP A 366 15.46 -15.32 14.57
CA ASP A 366 15.49 -16.73 14.98
C ASP A 366 16.36 -16.88 16.24
N TRP A 367 15.76 -17.38 17.31
CA TRP A 367 16.42 -17.55 18.61
C TRP A 367 17.64 -18.44 18.56
N GLU A 368 17.56 -19.56 17.83
CA GLU A 368 18.67 -20.50 17.74
C GLU A 368 19.77 -20.00 16.79
N MET A 369 19.41 -19.14 15.84
CA MET A 369 20.34 -18.62 14.84
C MET A 369 21.35 -17.64 15.45
N VAL A 370 21.03 -17.01 16.57
CA VAL A 370 21.94 -16.09 17.30
C VAL A 370 23.34 -16.70 17.47
N ILE A 371 23.43 -17.93 17.92
CA ILE A 371 24.73 -18.62 18.13
C ILE A 371 25.26 -19.26 16.83
N LYS A 372 24.36 -19.87 16.04
CA LYS A 372 24.75 -20.56 14.80
C LYS A 372 25.36 -19.60 13.78
N ALA A 373 24.77 -18.41 13.61
CA ALA A 373 25.29 -17.39 12.73
C ALA A 373 26.62 -16.80 13.24
N ALA A 374 26.73 -16.53 14.53
CA ALA A 374 27.97 -16.08 15.12
C ALA A 374 29.13 -17.09 14.87
N HIS A 375 28.89 -18.38 15.09
CA HIS A 375 29.88 -19.42 14.80
C HIS A 375 30.26 -19.50 13.30
N ARG A 376 29.28 -19.22 12.41
CA ARG A 376 29.54 -19.10 10.97
C ARG A 376 30.44 -17.91 10.65
N ALA A 377 30.18 -16.75 11.23
CA ALA A 377 30.97 -15.53 11.05
C ALA A 377 32.40 -15.73 11.62
N LEU A 378 32.52 -16.33 12.80
CA LEU A 378 33.84 -16.65 13.40
C LEU A 378 34.67 -17.57 12.50
N TYR A 379 34.06 -18.60 11.91
CA TYR A 379 34.73 -19.44 10.93
C TYR A 379 35.27 -18.63 9.73
N LEU A 380 34.46 -17.76 9.17
CA LEU A 380 34.86 -16.91 8.04
C LEU A 380 35.92 -15.87 8.42
N LEU A 381 35.87 -15.31 9.64
CA LEU A 381 36.90 -14.40 10.16
C LEU A 381 38.24 -15.12 10.33
N GLN A 382 38.24 -16.35 10.77
CA GLN A 382 39.45 -17.16 10.88
C GLN A 382 40.05 -17.44 9.49
N GLU A 383 39.23 -17.82 8.52
CA GLU A 383 39.70 -18.18 7.17
C GLU A 383 40.12 -16.97 6.33
N HIS A 384 39.45 -15.81 6.50
CA HIS A 384 39.59 -14.68 5.57
C HIS A 384 40.04 -13.37 6.21
N ALA A 385 40.19 -13.33 7.53
CA ALA A 385 40.73 -12.17 8.23
C ALA A 385 41.85 -12.50 9.20
N GLY A 386 42.41 -13.75 9.14
CA GLY A 386 43.51 -14.20 10.00
C GLY A 386 43.17 -14.19 11.49
N ALA A 387 41.91 -14.16 11.85
CA ALA A 387 41.48 -13.98 13.22
C ALA A 387 41.78 -15.19 14.10
N HIS A 388 42.27 -14.94 15.31
CA HIS A 388 42.30 -15.89 16.39
C HIS A 388 41.05 -15.79 17.26
N ILE A 389 40.23 -16.84 17.29
CA ILE A 389 38.95 -16.82 17.99
C ILE A 389 39.12 -17.02 19.49
N VAL A 390 38.60 -16.10 20.28
CA VAL A 390 38.56 -16.20 21.74
C VAL A 390 37.52 -17.24 22.16
N THR A 391 37.95 -18.22 22.96
CA THR A 391 37.09 -19.36 23.28
C THR A 391 36.15 -19.14 24.46
N ASP A 392 36.39 -18.10 25.27
CA ASP A 392 35.45 -17.62 26.28
C ASP A 392 34.54 -16.57 25.63
N TRP A 393 33.26 -16.82 25.54
CA TRP A 393 32.24 -15.93 24.95
C TRP A 393 31.09 -15.75 25.91
N ALA A 394 30.42 -14.60 25.80
CA ALA A 394 29.27 -14.26 26.63
C ALA A 394 27.98 -14.57 25.89
N ASP A 395 27.06 -15.26 26.56
CA ASP A 395 25.68 -15.44 26.14
C ASP A 395 24.78 -15.15 27.32
N ARG A 396 23.96 -14.11 27.17
CA ARG A 396 22.99 -13.70 28.18
C ARG A 396 21.59 -13.75 27.56
N PHE A 397 20.70 -14.44 28.22
CA PHE A 397 19.34 -14.66 27.77
C PHE A 397 18.39 -14.75 28.96
N ASP A 398 17.10 -14.55 28.69
CA ASP A 398 16.05 -14.67 29.66
C ASP A 398 16.00 -16.10 30.24
N PRO A 399 16.30 -16.26 31.53
CA PRO A 399 16.33 -17.58 32.16
C PRO A 399 14.94 -18.21 32.31
N ASP A 400 13.89 -17.38 32.32
CA ASP A 400 12.49 -17.81 32.51
C ASP A 400 11.80 -18.12 31.16
N ARG A 401 12.50 -18.00 30.06
CA ARG A 401 11.96 -18.31 28.74
C ARG A 401 11.58 -19.78 28.62
N SER A 402 10.29 -20.03 28.46
CA SER A 402 9.77 -21.38 28.17
C SER A 402 9.85 -21.69 26.67
N GLU A 403 10.12 -22.95 26.32
CA GLU A 403 9.94 -23.40 24.95
C GLU A 403 8.45 -23.38 24.58
N PRO A 404 8.11 -22.96 23.33
CA PRO A 404 6.72 -23.00 22.86
C PRO A 404 6.14 -24.42 22.99
N ALA A 405 4.90 -24.50 23.46
CA ALA A 405 4.17 -25.76 23.51
C ALA A 405 3.98 -26.31 22.08
N GLY A 406 4.01 -27.63 21.94
CA GLY A 406 3.69 -28.25 20.65
C GLY A 406 2.25 -27.98 20.23
N ILE A 407 2.02 -27.90 18.93
CA ILE A 407 0.67 -27.69 18.35
C ILE A 407 0.06 -29.07 18.03
N PRO A 408 -1.11 -29.39 18.57
CA PRO A 408 -1.81 -30.61 18.23
C PRO A 408 -2.44 -30.52 16.84
N LEU A 409 -2.29 -31.55 16.01
CA LEU A 409 -2.85 -31.61 14.67
C LEU A 409 -3.78 -32.84 14.52
N ARG A 410 -4.99 -32.56 14.04
CA ARG A 410 -6.03 -33.56 13.73
C ARG A 410 -6.12 -33.76 12.22
N ILE A 411 -5.75 -34.92 11.71
CA ILE A 411 -5.78 -35.21 10.26
C ILE A 411 -7.20 -35.14 9.70
N TRP A 412 -8.20 -35.52 10.48
CA TRP A 412 -9.59 -35.27 10.10
C TRP A 412 -9.88 -33.79 9.81
N GLN A 413 -9.32 -32.88 10.63
CA GLN A 413 -9.50 -31.43 10.43
C GLN A 413 -8.76 -30.94 9.19
N VAL A 414 -7.54 -31.42 8.93
CA VAL A 414 -6.81 -31.18 7.70
C VAL A 414 -7.67 -31.49 6.49
N ASN A 415 -8.14 -32.73 6.42
CA ASN A 415 -8.94 -33.21 5.28
C ASN A 415 -10.29 -32.50 5.14
N ARG A 416 -10.90 -32.14 6.27
CA ARG A 416 -12.16 -31.35 6.26
C ARG A 416 -11.98 -29.96 5.70
N VAL A 417 -10.89 -29.27 6.09
CA VAL A 417 -10.61 -27.90 5.65
C VAL A 417 -10.18 -27.86 4.19
N LEU A 418 -9.28 -28.78 3.80
CA LEU A 418 -8.70 -28.79 2.46
C LEU A 418 -9.54 -29.52 1.41
N GLY A 419 -10.54 -30.28 1.84
CA GLY A 419 -11.34 -31.12 0.94
C GLY A 419 -10.55 -32.29 0.35
N THR A 420 -9.55 -32.80 1.06
CA THR A 420 -8.58 -33.81 0.62
C THR A 420 -8.75 -35.14 1.38
N GLN A 421 -7.89 -36.12 1.09
CA GLN A 421 -7.75 -37.38 1.80
C GLN A 421 -6.26 -37.65 2.15
N ILE A 422 -5.54 -36.65 2.60
CA ILE A 422 -4.13 -36.73 2.99
C ILE A 422 -4.00 -37.69 4.17
N ALA A 423 -3.05 -38.64 4.06
CA ALA A 423 -2.75 -39.59 5.12
C ALA A 423 -1.94 -38.94 6.26
N THR A 424 -1.96 -39.55 7.44
CA THR A 424 -1.20 -39.06 8.60
C THR A 424 0.29 -38.98 8.33
N ASP A 425 0.85 -40.05 7.69
CA ASP A 425 2.27 -40.11 7.40
C ASP A 425 2.68 -39.07 6.34
N GLU A 426 1.87 -38.86 5.31
CA GLU A 426 2.09 -37.83 4.28
C GLU A 426 2.07 -36.43 4.88
N ALA A 427 1.10 -36.11 5.76
CA ALA A 427 1.07 -34.84 6.47
C ALA A 427 2.30 -34.64 7.38
N ALA A 428 2.77 -35.72 8.01
CA ALA A 428 3.96 -35.71 8.84
C ALA A 428 5.23 -35.47 8.01
N GLU A 429 5.37 -36.13 6.86
CA GLU A 429 6.48 -35.95 5.93
C GLU A 429 6.56 -34.52 5.40
N ILE A 430 5.43 -33.94 5.02
CA ILE A 430 5.35 -32.53 4.58
C ILE A 430 5.85 -31.59 5.69
N LEU A 431 5.36 -31.73 6.91
CA LEU A 431 5.78 -30.89 8.02
C LEU A 431 7.25 -31.08 8.39
N GLN A 432 7.76 -32.31 8.31
CA GLN A 432 9.17 -32.62 8.56
C GLN A 432 10.09 -32.03 7.48
N SER A 433 9.68 -32.01 6.21
CA SER A 433 10.44 -31.40 5.12
C SER A 433 10.67 -29.90 5.34
N LEU A 434 9.74 -29.23 6.04
CA LEU A 434 9.84 -27.84 6.45
C LEU A 434 10.63 -27.63 7.75
N GLY A 435 11.21 -28.70 8.33
CA GLY A 435 12.02 -28.66 9.55
C GLY A 435 11.22 -28.71 10.86
N LEU A 436 9.91 -28.96 10.82
CA LEU A 436 9.11 -29.15 12.02
C LEU A 436 9.36 -30.54 12.61
N LYS A 437 9.38 -30.65 13.94
CA LYS A 437 9.55 -31.96 14.62
C LYS A 437 8.14 -32.52 14.90
N VAL A 438 7.89 -33.71 14.34
CA VAL A 438 6.60 -34.36 14.39
C VAL A 438 6.67 -35.58 15.34
N GLN A 439 5.73 -35.66 16.27
CA GLN A 439 5.60 -36.81 17.18
C GLN A 439 4.19 -37.41 17.01
N PRO A 440 4.07 -38.71 16.70
CA PRO A 440 2.78 -39.35 16.65
C PRO A 440 2.08 -39.31 18.01
N MET A 441 0.78 -39.11 18.03
CA MET A 441 -0.07 -39.06 19.21
C MET A 441 -1.26 -40.01 19.04
N GLY A 442 -1.62 -40.73 20.08
CA GLY A 442 -2.78 -41.61 20.08
C GLY A 442 -2.76 -42.71 19.02
N ASN A 443 -3.94 -43.01 18.44
CA ASN A 443 -4.07 -43.94 17.32
C ASN A 443 -3.93 -43.20 16.01
N PRO A 444 -2.87 -43.39 15.19
CA PRO A 444 -2.68 -42.70 13.92
C PRO A 444 -3.83 -42.89 12.91
N GLN A 445 -4.60 -43.97 13.07
CA GLN A 445 -5.75 -44.27 12.18
C GLN A 445 -7.11 -43.81 12.75
N ALA A 446 -7.12 -43.12 13.89
CA ALA A 446 -8.34 -42.56 14.43
C ALA A 446 -8.88 -41.45 13.53
N SER A 447 -10.05 -41.65 12.96
CA SER A 447 -10.72 -40.72 12.03
C SER A 447 -11.87 -39.93 12.67
N ASN A 448 -11.90 -39.84 13.99
CA ASN A 448 -12.93 -39.06 14.67
C ASN A 448 -12.54 -37.58 14.83
N ALA A 449 -13.51 -36.69 14.88
CA ALA A 449 -13.35 -35.26 14.92
C ALA A 449 -12.48 -34.71 16.08
N ASN A 450 -12.29 -35.52 17.14
CA ASN A 450 -11.56 -35.14 18.36
C ASN A 450 -10.21 -35.82 18.53
N ALA A 451 -9.84 -36.74 17.63
CA ALA A 451 -8.58 -37.46 17.73
C ALA A 451 -7.39 -36.58 17.28
N VAL A 452 -6.50 -36.28 18.20
CA VAL A 452 -5.20 -35.70 17.87
C VAL A 452 -4.32 -36.85 17.35
N ASN A 453 -3.83 -36.72 16.11
CA ASN A 453 -3.00 -37.72 15.48
C ASN A 453 -1.50 -37.41 15.59
N ILE A 454 -1.14 -36.14 15.63
CA ILE A 454 0.22 -35.64 15.60
C ILE A 454 0.38 -34.49 16.59
N MET A 455 1.49 -34.44 17.31
CA MET A 455 1.99 -33.28 18.02
C MET A 455 3.14 -32.70 17.23
N VAL A 456 3.08 -31.42 16.90
CA VAL A 456 4.07 -30.73 16.08
C VAL A 456 4.82 -29.71 16.93
N LYS A 457 6.15 -29.86 17.05
CA LYS A 457 7.01 -28.86 17.68
C LYS A 457 7.59 -27.94 16.61
N VAL A 458 7.29 -26.66 16.74
CA VAL A 458 7.66 -25.62 15.79
C VAL A 458 9.13 -25.21 16.01
N PRO A 459 9.97 -25.10 14.95
CA PRO A 459 11.33 -24.59 15.06
C PRO A 459 11.34 -23.07 15.30
N SER A 460 12.43 -22.57 15.88
CA SER A 460 12.57 -21.17 16.33
C SER A 460 12.49 -20.13 15.20
N PHE A 461 12.77 -20.52 13.96
CA PHE A 461 12.68 -19.64 12.78
C PHE A 461 11.26 -19.45 12.25
N ARG A 462 10.28 -20.30 12.62
CA ARG A 462 8.86 -20.19 12.24
C ARG A 462 8.08 -19.51 13.36
N ARG A 463 8.01 -18.20 13.28
CA ARG A 463 7.35 -17.37 14.29
C ARG A 463 5.88 -17.10 14.00
N ASP A 464 5.39 -17.60 12.91
CA ASP A 464 4.03 -17.47 12.39
C ASP A 464 3.12 -18.64 12.76
N LEU A 465 3.69 -19.77 13.23
CA LEU A 465 2.93 -20.98 13.54
C LEU A 465 2.55 -21.06 15.02
N PHE A 466 1.28 -20.85 15.32
CA PHE A 466 0.74 -20.87 16.69
C PHE A 466 -0.46 -21.81 16.86
N GLN A 467 -1.18 -22.11 15.79
CA GLN A 467 -2.45 -22.82 15.82
C GLN A 467 -2.47 -23.98 14.82
N GLU A 468 -3.43 -24.89 15.02
CA GLU A 468 -3.65 -26.01 14.11
C GLU A 468 -3.89 -25.55 12.65
N ILE A 469 -4.58 -24.42 12.46
CA ILE A 469 -4.86 -23.91 11.11
C ILE A 469 -3.59 -23.48 10.38
N ASP A 470 -2.59 -22.98 11.10
CA ASP A 470 -1.32 -22.57 10.50
C ASP A 470 -0.56 -23.82 9.97
N LEU A 471 -0.66 -24.96 10.68
CA LEU A 471 -0.10 -26.23 10.20
C LEU A 471 -0.88 -26.78 8.99
N ILE A 472 -2.17 -26.55 8.94
CA ILE A 472 -3.02 -26.93 7.78
C ILE A 472 -2.62 -26.13 6.55
N GLU A 473 -2.30 -24.84 6.71
CA GLU A 473 -1.79 -24.00 5.63
C GLU A 473 -0.45 -24.52 5.11
N GLU A 474 0.48 -24.87 5.99
CA GLU A 474 1.78 -25.44 5.61
C GLU A 474 1.62 -26.74 4.80
N ILE A 475 0.73 -27.62 5.23
CA ILE A 475 0.39 -28.84 4.49
C ILE A 475 -0.20 -28.48 3.12
N ALA A 476 -1.15 -27.54 3.09
CA ALA A 476 -1.82 -27.15 1.84
C ALA A 476 -0.84 -26.63 0.78
N ARG A 477 0.06 -25.72 1.16
CA ARG A 477 0.97 -25.08 0.22
C ARG A 477 2.05 -26.04 -0.35
N ILE A 478 2.54 -26.97 0.46
CA ILE A 478 3.53 -27.98 0.00
C ILE A 478 2.86 -29.14 -0.73
N TYR A 479 1.67 -29.58 -0.28
CA TYR A 479 0.84 -30.53 -1.03
C TYR A 479 0.49 -29.99 -2.41
N GLY A 480 0.36 -28.67 -2.53
CA GLY A 480 0.07 -27.92 -3.75
C GLY A 480 -1.41 -27.69 -3.98
N TYR A 481 -1.79 -26.42 -4.10
CA TYR A 481 -3.18 -26.01 -4.37
C TYR A 481 -3.74 -26.59 -5.68
N GLY A 482 -2.88 -26.85 -6.67
CA GLY A 482 -3.26 -27.48 -7.93
C GLY A 482 -3.71 -28.95 -7.80
N ASN A 483 -3.30 -29.63 -6.71
CA ASN A 483 -3.67 -31.01 -6.42
C ASN A 483 -4.99 -31.13 -5.63
N MET A 484 -5.50 -29.99 -5.13
CA MET A 484 -6.78 -29.96 -4.45
C MET A 484 -7.93 -29.96 -5.44
N ALA A 485 -8.91 -30.80 -5.21
CA ALA A 485 -10.11 -30.83 -6.04
C ALA A 485 -10.76 -29.43 -6.04
N GLY A 486 -10.79 -28.79 -7.18
CA GLY A 486 -11.58 -27.58 -7.36
C GLY A 486 -13.01 -27.89 -6.92
N GLY A 487 -13.50 -27.17 -5.89
CA GLY A 487 -14.85 -27.38 -5.39
C GLY A 487 -15.83 -27.30 -6.55
N GLY A 488 -16.42 -28.44 -6.92
CA GLY A 488 -17.57 -28.46 -7.80
C GLY A 488 -18.55 -27.43 -7.24
N GLY A 489 -18.93 -26.45 -8.06
CA GLY A 489 -19.63 -25.26 -7.63
C GLY A 489 -20.63 -25.58 -6.53
N PHE A 490 -20.43 -25.02 -5.37
CA PHE A 490 -21.43 -25.05 -4.30
C PHE A 490 -22.69 -24.39 -4.87
N ILE A 491 -23.60 -25.19 -5.38
CA ILE A 491 -24.98 -24.73 -5.54
C ILE A 491 -25.50 -24.66 -4.11
N GLY A 492 -25.17 -23.57 -3.44
CA GLY A 492 -25.73 -23.26 -2.15
C GLY A 492 -27.25 -23.19 -2.30
N GLN A 493 -27.95 -24.15 -1.79
CA GLN A 493 -29.37 -24.02 -1.52
C GLN A 493 -29.54 -23.01 -0.38
N GLY A 494 -29.44 -21.78 -0.72
CA GLY A 494 -29.53 -20.66 0.18
C GLY A 494 -28.86 -19.47 -0.51
N ALA A 495 -29.56 -18.87 -1.49
CA ALA A 495 -29.20 -17.52 -1.90
C ALA A 495 -29.27 -16.67 -0.64
N GLY A 496 -28.12 -16.20 -0.15
CA GLY A 496 -28.11 -15.25 0.93
C GLY A 496 -29.06 -14.10 0.57
N GLN A 497 -29.94 -13.72 1.47
CA GLN A 497 -30.80 -12.57 1.23
C GLN A 497 -29.88 -11.35 1.04
N ARG A 498 -29.97 -10.73 -0.13
CA ARG A 498 -29.34 -9.44 -0.33
C ARG A 498 -29.95 -8.45 0.66
N ASN A 499 -29.13 -7.63 1.27
CA ASN A 499 -29.59 -6.53 2.10
C ASN A 499 -30.56 -5.64 1.27
N SER A 500 -31.69 -5.26 1.84
CA SER A 500 -32.70 -4.37 1.21
C SER A 500 -32.07 -3.11 0.63
N LYS A 501 -31.11 -2.53 1.33
CA LYS A 501 -30.36 -1.35 0.92
C LYS A 501 -29.54 -1.57 -0.37
N ASP A 502 -28.87 -2.72 -0.49
CA ASP A 502 -28.09 -3.07 -1.68
C ASP A 502 -28.98 -3.32 -2.90
N VAL A 503 -30.15 -3.96 -2.67
CA VAL A 503 -31.16 -4.14 -3.70
C VAL A 503 -31.69 -2.80 -4.16
N PHE A 504 -32.00 -1.89 -3.23
CA PHE A 504 -32.45 -0.55 -3.53
C PHE A 504 -31.40 0.24 -4.34
N LEU A 505 -30.14 0.27 -3.89
CA LEU A 505 -29.06 0.97 -4.60
C LEU A 505 -28.84 0.40 -6.02
N SER A 506 -28.97 -0.91 -6.20
CA SER A 506 -28.90 -1.52 -7.53
C SER A 506 -30.02 -1.01 -8.45
N ARG A 507 -31.24 -0.83 -7.92
CA ARG A 507 -32.36 -0.27 -8.67
C ARG A 507 -32.17 1.22 -8.98
N VAL A 508 -31.63 2.00 -8.03
CA VAL A 508 -31.28 3.42 -8.22
C VAL A 508 -30.28 3.55 -9.36
N ARG A 509 -29.18 2.77 -9.35
CA ARG A 509 -28.16 2.77 -10.40
C ARG A 509 -28.76 2.46 -11.77
N ALA A 510 -29.54 1.39 -11.85
CA ALA A 510 -30.19 0.99 -13.10
C ALA A 510 -31.11 2.09 -13.63
N TRP A 511 -31.89 2.75 -12.75
CA TRP A 511 -32.79 3.80 -13.13
C TRP A 511 -32.08 5.06 -13.64
N PHE A 512 -31.08 5.56 -12.90
CA PHE A 512 -30.33 6.75 -13.31
C PHE A 512 -29.56 6.51 -14.60
N SER A 513 -28.94 5.35 -14.76
CA SER A 513 -28.24 4.99 -16.03
C SER A 513 -29.22 4.96 -17.21
N ALA A 514 -30.44 4.42 -17.03
CA ALA A 514 -31.47 4.41 -18.05
C ALA A 514 -31.99 5.82 -18.41
N CYS A 515 -31.92 6.77 -17.47
CA CYS A 515 -32.25 8.16 -17.66
C CYS A 515 -31.10 9.02 -18.25
N GLY A 516 -29.95 8.42 -18.54
CA GLY A 516 -28.79 9.09 -19.15
C GLY A 516 -27.88 9.79 -18.15
N TYR A 517 -27.94 9.45 -16.86
CA TYR A 517 -27.01 9.93 -15.84
C TYR A 517 -25.81 9.00 -15.73
N ASN A 518 -24.63 9.58 -15.51
CA ASN A 518 -23.39 8.86 -15.25
C ASN A 518 -23.17 8.70 -13.74
N GLU A 519 -22.83 7.49 -13.29
CA GLU A 519 -22.48 7.26 -11.88
C GLU A 519 -21.08 7.82 -11.60
N LEU A 520 -20.94 8.50 -10.46
CA LEU A 520 -19.67 9.00 -9.96
C LEU A 520 -19.23 8.18 -8.76
N VAL A 521 -17.97 7.80 -8.76
CA VAL A 521 -17.27 7.27 -7.60
C VAL A 521 -16.22 8.30 -7.19
N THR A 522 -16.51 9.04 -6.14
CA THR A 522 -15.69 10.15 -5.68
C THR A 522 -14.98 9.82 -4.38
N SER A 523 -13.84 10.49 -4.13
CA SER A 523 -13.09 10.35 -2.88
C SER A 523 -13.95 10.66 -1.65
N SER A 524 -13.70 9.94 -0.56
CA SER A 524 -14.29 10.25 0.74
C SER A 524 -13.63 11.44 1.44
N PHE A 525 -12.58 11.98 0.83
CA PHE A 525 -11.84 13.12 1.36
C PHE A 525 -12.22 14.42 0.65
N MET A 526 -12.07 15.54 1.37
CA MET A 526 -12.21 16.89 0.86
C MET A 526 -11.10 17.79 1.41
N GLY A 527 -10.85 18.92 0.75
CA GLY A 527 -9.96 19.95 1.25
C GLY A 527 -10.59 20.77 2.37
N GLU A 528 -9.81 21.25 3.34
CA GLU A 528 -10.29 22.15 4.40
C GLU A 528 -10.89 23.43 3.81
N GLY A 529 -10.31 23.92 2.71
CA GLY A 529 -10.79 25.10 1.98
C GLY A 529 -12.14 24.93 1.25
N ASP A 530 -12.73 23.73 1.21
CA ASP A 530 -14.00 23.50 0.53
C ASP A 530 -15.22 23.84 1.38
N LEU A 531 -15.13 23.69 2.71
CA LEU A 531 -16.23 24.01 3.61
C LEU A 531 -16.65 25.50 3.60
N PRO A 532 -15.74 26.47 3.64
CA PRO A 532 -16.08 27.88 3.56
C PRO A 532 -16.82 28.26 2.27
N LYS A 533 -16.62 27.51 1.17
CA LYS A 533 -17.24 27.77 -0.14
C LYS A 533 -18.73 27.43 -0.20
N LEU A 534 -19.24 26.66 0.78
CA LEU A 534 -20.62 26.15 0.75
C LEU A 534 -21.68 27.11 1.32
N ASN A 535 -21.34 28.32 1.69
CA ASN A 535 -22.22 29.28 2.33
C ASN A 535 -22.94 28.77 3.60
N LEU A 536 -22.41 27.75 4.24
CA LEU A 536 -22.99 27.17 5.46
C LEU A 536 -22.86 28.14 6.64
N PRO A 537 -23.86 28.29 7.51
CA PRO A 537 -23.76 29.03 8.78
C PRO A 537 -22.59 28.55 9.63
N GLU A 538 -22.09 29.42 10.52
CA GLU A 538 -20.92 29.07 11.36
C GLU A 538 -21.17 27.89 12.31
N ASP A 539 -22.40 27.75 12.75
CA ASP A 539 -22.91 26.72 13.68
C ASP A 539 -23.42 25.47 12.97
N ASP A 540 -23.35 25.40 11.63
CA ASP A 540 -23.77 24.20 10.89
C ASP A 540 -22.84 23.02 11.17
N VAL A 541 -23.42 21.89 11.56
CA VAL A 541 -22.67 20.66 11.87
C VAL A 541 -21.79 20.19 10.69
N ARG A 542 -22.19 20.46 9.48
CA ARG A 542 -21.44 20.10 8.26
C ARG A 542 -20.12 20.88 8.13
N ARG A 543 -19.90 21.95 8.87
CA ARG A 543 -18.61 22.67 8.94
C ARG A 543 -17.60 21.96 9.84
N SER A 544 -18.05 21.09 10.72
CA SER A 544 -17.18 20.28 11.57
C SER A 544 -16.78 19.03 10.83
N SER A 545 -15.53 18.92 10.41
CA SER A 545 -15.00 17.78 9.66
C SER A 545 -13.90 17.08 10.44
N LEU A 546 -13.75 15.76 10.25
CA LEU A 546 -12.71 14.96 10.85
C LEU A 546 -11.43 15.02 10.02
N ALA A 547 -10.31 15.40 10.63
CA ALA A 547 -9.01 15.41 9.98
C ALA A 547 -8.39 14.00 9.98
N VAL A 548 -7.70 13.65 8.88
CA VAL A 548 -6.90 12.43 8.82
C VAL A 548 -5.58 12.67 9.54
N MET A 549 -5.18 11.74 10.41
CA MET A 549 -4.00 11.88 11.27
C MET A 549 -2.69 11.92 10.46
N ASN A 550 -2.61 11.17 9.36
CA ASN A 550 -1.41 11.07 8.50
C ASN A 550 -1.81 11.27 7.03
N PRO A 551 -2.07 12.50 6.57
CA PRO A 551 -2.43 12.72 5.16
C PRO A 551 -1.23 12.44 4.25
N ASN A 552 -1.44 11.64 3.21
CA ASN A 552 -0.39 11.27 2.24
C ASN A 552 0.04 12.43 1.32
N HIS A 553 -0.68 13.53 1.31
CA HIS A 553 -0.40 14.70 0.47
C HIS A 553 -0.39 15.93 1.37
N GLY A 554 0.52 16.85 1.10
CA GLY A 554 0.82 18.02 1.93
C GLY A 554 -0.31 19.07 2.03
N GLY A 555 -1.49 18.67 2.41
CA GLY A 555 -2.64 19.48 2.75
C GLY A 555 -3.51 18.77 3.76
N ASP A 556 -4.25 19.53 4.56
CA ASP A 556 -5.23 18.98 5.50
C ASP A 556 -6.31 18.20 4.75
N ILE A 557 -6.18 16.90 4.70
CA ILE A 557 -7.20 16.01 4.14
C ILE A 557 -8.19 15.70 5.24
N ARG A 558 -9.45 16.01 4.98
CA ARG A 558 -10.57 15.80 5.90
C ARG A 558 -11.59 14.85 5.31
N LEU A 559 -12.28 14.10 6.14
CA LEU A 559 -13.44 13.33 5.71
C LEU A 559 -14.54 14.29 5.27
N ARG A 560 -15.15 14.04 4.11
CA ARG A 560 -16.18 14.91 3.53
C ARG A 560 -17.44 14.93 4.39
N THR A 561 -17.99 16.11 4.60
CA THR A 561 -19.25 16.33 5.32
C THR A 561 -20.42 16.60 4.38
N HIS A 562 -20.14 16.81 3.09
CA HIS A 562 -21.11 17.14 2.03
C HIS A 562 -20.65 16.53 0.68
N LEU A 563 -21.58 16.15 -0.18
CA LEU A 563 -21.26 15.60 -1.49
C LEU A 563 -21.06 16.64 -2.60
N LEU A 564 -21.56 17.87 -2.41
CA LEU A 564 -21.53 18.92 -3.44
C LEU A 564 -20.11 19.25 -3.93
N PRO A 565 -19.08 19.41 -3.08
CA PRO A 565 -17.72 19.74 -3.54
C PRO A 565 -17.18 18.77 -4.60
N SER A 566 -17.39 17.47 -4.38
CA SER A 566 -16.94 16.45 -5.33
C SER A 566 -17.72 16.48 -6.64
N LEU A 567 -19.01 16.71 -6.59
CA LEU A 567 -19.84 16.84 -7.81
C LEU A 567 -19.44 18.07 -8.62
N VAL A 568 -19.25 19.22 -7.98
CA VAL A 568 -18.80 20.46 -8.64
C VAL A 568 -17.45 20.28 -9.30
N ASP A 569 -16.48 19.65 -8.60
CA ASP A 569 -15.14 19.44 -9.15
C ASP A 569 -15.18 18.50 -10.37
N VAL A 570 -15.95 17.41 -10.32
CA VAL A 570 -16.14 16.52 -11.48
C VAL A 570 -16.82 17.25 -12.63
N ALA A 571 -17.89 18.00 -12.37
CA ALA A 571 -18.60 18.76 -13.39
C ALA A 571 -17.68 19.79 -14.07
N ARG A 572 -16.97 20.59 -13.28
CA ARG A 572 -16.02 21.60 -13.75
C ARG A 572 -14.92 20.99 -14.62
N ARG A 573 -14.28 19.90 -14.16
CA ARG A 573 -13.21 19.22 -14.93
C ARG A 573 -13.72 18.69 -16.27
N ASN A 574 -14.91 18.07 -16.28
CA ASN A 574 -15.47 17.52 -17.51
C ASN A 574 -15.84 18.61 -18.51
N LEU A 575 -16.55 19.66 -18.07
CA LEU A 575 -16.94 20.78 -18.94
C LEU A 575 -15.71 21.51 -19.49
N ASN A 576 -14.69 21.79 -18.65
CA ASN A 576 -13.44 22.43 -19.07
C ASN A 576 -12.63 21.54 -20.05
N SER A 577 -12.79 20.21 -19.99
CA SER A 577 -12.17 19.27 -20.92
C SER A 577 -12.97 19.10 -22.23
N GLY A 578 -14.05 19.85 -22.42
CA GLY A 578 -14.85 19.83 -23.64
C GLY A 578 -15.93 18.75 -23.68
N ALA A 579 -16.32 18.21 -22.52
CA ALA A 579 -17.48 17.31 -22.46
C ALA A 579 -18.76 18.04 -22.93
N ALA A 580 -19.63 17.33 -23.62
CA ALA A 580 -20.88 17.89 -24.10
C ALA A 580 -21.78 18.24 -22.90
N ALA A 581 -22.25 19.50 -22.88
CA ALA A 581 -23.29 19.94 -21.97
C ALA A 581 -24.70 19.59 -22.52
N PRO A 582 -25.67 19.27 -21.63
CA PRO A 582 -25.55 19.22 -20.17
C PRO A 582 -24.94 17.91 -19.66
N LEU A 583 -24.06 18.01 -18.67
CA LEU A 583 -23.54 16.85 -17.94
C LEU A 583 -24.56 16.39 -16.90
N ARG A 584 -24.98 15.14 -16.97
CA ARG A 584 -25.85 14.50 -16.00
C ARG A 584 -25.06 13.47 -15.20
N ALA A 585 -25.05 13.62 -13.87
CA ALA A 585 -24.28 12.75 -13.00
C ALA A 585 -25.03 12.44 -11.70
N PHE A 586 -24.76 11.27 -11.11
CA PHE A 586 -25.27 10.88 -9.81
C PHE A 586 -24.22 10.14 -9.00
N GLN A 587 -24.37 10.16 -7.69
CA GLN A 587 -23.56 9.39 -6.75
C GLN A 587 -24.40 8.96 -5.55
N ALA A 588 -24.12 7.76 -5.03
CA ALA A 588 -24.67 7.27 -3.76
C ALA A 588 -23.49 7.01 -2.82
N ASN A 589 -23.24 7.96 -1.93
CA ASN A 589 -22.01 7.98 -1.12
C ASN A 589 -22.29 8.41 0.32
N ARG A 590 -21.39 8.00 1.24
CA ARG A 590 -21.44 8.45 2.63
C ARG A 590 -20.80 9.82 2.80
N VAL A 591 -21.31 10.57 3.77
CA VAL A 591 -20.66 11.74 4.37
C VAL A 591 -20.37 11.42 5.83
N TYR A 592 -19.52 12.22 6.47
CA TYR A 592 -18.99 11.89 7.80
C TYR A 592 -19.18 13.11 8.70
N TRP A 593 -20.02 12.99 9.71
CA TRP A 593 -20.26 14.05 10.67
C TRP A 593 -19.68 13.69 12.04
N PRO A 594 -18.98 14.61 12.71
CA PRO A 594 -18.50 14.34 14.07
C PRO A 594 -19.73 14.07 14.95
N ALA A 595 -19.73 12.95 15.60
CA ALA A 595 -20.90 12.54 16.36
C ALA A 595 -20.88 13.07 17.79
N GLY A 596 -22.10 13.37 18.29
CA GLY A 596 -22.44 12.92 19.62
C GLY A 596 -22.80 11.44 19.67
N ALA A 597 -22.16 10.57 18.88
CA ALA A 597 -22.56 9.20 18.64
C ALA A 597 -22.37 8.35 19.89
N LYS A 598 -23.41 7.64 20.25
CA LYS A 598 -23.36 6.56 21.21
C LYS A 598 -22.55 5.42 20.60
N ALA A 599 -21.52 4.95 21.32
CA ALA A 599 -20.80 3.75 20.95
C ALA A 599 -21.78 2.59 20.69
N ALA A 600 -21.71 2.03 19.52
CA ALA A 600 -22.61 0.92 19.12
C ALA A 600 -22.21 -0.39 19.79
N ASP A 601 -20.99 -0.54 20.30
CA ASP A 601 -20.49 -1.75 20.93
C ASP A 601 -19.92 -1.47 22.34
N PRO A 602 -20.51 -2.00 23.41
CA PRO A 602 -20.03 -1.81 24.78
C PRO A 602 -18.70 -2.51 25.09
N ARG A 603 -18.16 -3.31 24.17
CA ARG A 603 -16.87 -4.00 24.33
C ARG A 603 -15.65 -3.10 24.15
N HIS A 604 -15.82 -1.93 23.57
CA HIS A 604 -14.75 -0.98 23.31
C HIS A 604 -15.04 0.36 24.00
N GLU A 605 -14.62 0.48 25.24
CA GLU A 605 -14.83 1.72 26.03
C GLU A 605 -14.14 2.95 25.41
N ASP A 606 -13.12 2.74 24.58
CA ASP A 606 -12.37 3.80 23.88
C ASP A 606 -13.01 4.24 22.55
N GLU A 607 -13.98 3.50 22.02
CA GLU A 607 -14.69 3.82 20.77
C GLU A 607 -15.82 4.86 20.96
N LYS A 608 -15.73 5.71 21.96
CA LYS A 608 -16.81 6.61 22.38
C LYS A 608 -17.24 7.64 21.35
N MET A 609 -16.59 7.77 20.20
CA MET A 609 -16.89 8.80 19.21
C MET A 609 -16.67 8.38 17.77
N LEU A 610 -17.35 7.35 17.30
CA LEU A 610 -17.39 7.08 15.86
C LEU A 610 -18.22 8.18 15.17
N PRO A 611 -17.84 8.65 13.97
CA PRO A 611 -18.63 9.59 13.19
C PRO A 611 -19.98 9.00 12.78
N GLU A 612 -20.97 9.85 12.59
CA GLU A 612 -22.16 9.47 11.86
C GLU A 612 -21.82 9.39 10.37
N GLU A 613 -22.23 8.30 9.71
CA GLU A 613 -21.91 8.03 8.30
C GLU A 613 -23.19 7.90 7.46
N PRO A 614 -24.05 8.94 7.37
CA PRO A 614 -25.25 8.83 6.59
C PRO A 614 -24.95 8.67 5.09
N LEU A 615 -25.77 7.82 4.46
CA LEU A 615 -25.70 7.57 3.03
C LEU A 615 -26.61 8.55 2.29
N PHE A 616 -26.03 9.33 1.39
CA PHE A 616 -26.76 10.25 0.54
C PHE A 616 -26.78 9.77 -0.92
N LEU A 617 -27.93 9.94 -1.56
CA LEU A 617 -28.08 9.92 -3.00
C LEU A 617 -28.05 11.38 -3.48
N GLN A 618 -27.05 11.75 -4.26
CA GLN A 618 -26.97 13.07 -4.89
C GLN A 618 -26.93 12.90 -6.42
N PHE A 619 -27.66 13.74 -7.13
CA PHE A 619 -27.61 13.80 -8.58
C PHE A 619 -27.77 15.24 -9.06
N GLY A 620 -27.23 15.52 -10.23
CA GLY A 620 -27.23 16.90 -10.75
C GLY A 620 -27.06 16.99 -12.25
N ILE A 621 -27.35 18.16 -12.74
CA ILE A 621 -27.23 18.59 -14.14
C ILE A 621 -26.38 19.84 -14.19
N ALA A 622 -25.27 19.79 -14.91
CA ALA A 622 -24.35 20.90 -15.08
C ALA A 622 -24.34 21.38 -16.53
N GLY A 623 -24.34 22.70 -16.72
CA GLY A 623 -24.34 23.34 -18.03
C GLY A 623 -25.72 23.75 -18.53
N HIS A 624 -25.78 24.41 -19.68
CA HIS A 624 -27.03 25.02 -20.20
C HIS A 624 -27.96 23.98 -20.79
N THR A 625 -29.24 24.00 -20.36
CA THR A 625 -30.28 23.04 -20.79
C THR A 625 -31.42 23.70 -21.56
N GLY A 626 -31.43 25.04 -21.69
CA GLY A 626 -32.55 25.80 -22.30
C GLY A 626 -33.58 26.30 -21.29
N ARG A 627 -34.75 26.69 -21.76
CA ARG A 627 -35.86 27.20 -20.93
C ARG A 627 -37.11 26.35 -21.17
N GLY A 628 -37.83 26.11 -20.10
CA GLY A 628 -39.13 25.42 -20.11
C GLY A 628 -40.33 26.38 -20.08
N LEU A 629 -41.43 25.86 -19.57
CA LEU A 629 -42.64 26.68 -19.35
C LEU A 629 -42.36 27.84 -18.38
N ASP A 630 -42.98 29.01 -18.64
CA ASP A 630 -42.85 30.22 -17.81
C ASP A 630 -41.41 30.74 -17.68
N ASP A 631 -40.59 30.53 -18.73
CA ASP A 631 -39.17 30.91 -18.73
C ASP A 631 -38.31 30.25 -17.60
N MET A 632 -38.87 29.25 -16.92
CA MET A 632 -38.13 28.51 -15.90
C MET A 632 -36.97 27.75 -16.53
N PRO A 633 -35.76 27.78 -15.93
CA PRO A 633 -34.65 26.95 -16.44
C PRO A 633 -35.04 25.49 -16.54
N GLN A 634 -34.75 24.86 -17.67
CA GLN A 634 -35.17 23.46 -17.94
C GLN A 634 -34.52 22.49 -16.99
N ASP A 635 -33.27 22.74 -16.53
CA ASP A 635 -32.56 21.94 -15.54
C ASP A 635 -33.30 21.83 -14.19
N LEU A 636 -33.95 22.92 -13.76
CA LEU A 636 -34.79 22.89 -12.55
C LEU A 636 -35.99 21.95 -12.72
N LEU A 637 -36.69 22.03 -13.86
CA LEU A 637 -37.81 21.15 -14.16
C LEU A 637 -37.38 19.68 -14.28
N GLU A 638 -36.20 19.45 -14.88
CA GLU A 638 -35.64 18.10 -15.03
C GLU A 638 -35.27 17.49 -13.70
N ILE A 639 -34.58 18.21 -12.80
CA ILE A 639 -34.25 17.75 -11.46
C ILE A 639 -35.51 17.47 -10.62
N LYS A 640 -36.49 18.38 -10.65
CA LYS A 640 -37.78 18.16 -10.00
C LYS A 640 -38.45 16.89 -10.52
N GLY A 641 -38.55 16.76 -11.84
CA GLY A 641 -39.11 15.57 -12.50
C GLY A 641 -38.37 14.28 -12.19
N ALA A 642 -36.99 14.35 -12.03
CA ALA A 642 -36.18 13.21 -11.64
C ALA A 642 -36.51 12.76 -10.22
N VAL A 643 -36.66 13.68 -9.24
CA VAL A 643 -37.09 13.33 -7.87
C VAL A 643 -38.44 12.65 -7.87
N GLU A 644 -39.44 13.25 -8.57
CA GLU A 644 -40.81 12.73 -8.67
C GLU A 644 -40.84 11.34 -9.36
N ALA A 645 -40.09 11.19 -10.43
CA ALA A 645 -40.00 9.94 -11.17
C ALA A 645 -39.28 8.85 -10.38
N LEU A 646 -38.19 9.19 -9.67
CA LEU A 646 -37.48 8.28 -8.76
C LEU A 646 -38.46 7.79 -7.68
N ALA A 647 -39.15 8.71 -7.02
CA ALA A 647 -40.16 8.39 -5.99
C ALA A 647 -41.20 7.41 -6.52
N ARG A 648 -41.78 7.67 -7.69
CA ARG A 648 -42.82 6.84 -8.33
C ARG A 648 -42.28 5.44 -8.72
N ASN A 649 -41.11 5.40 -9.36
CA ASN A 649 -40.55 4.13 -9.88
C ASN A 649 -40.00 3.22 -8.77
N LEU A 650 -39.49 3.79 -7.69
CA LEU A 650 -38.98 3.04 -6.55
C LEU A 650 -39.97 2.92 -5.39
N LEU A 651 -41.22 3.45 -5.58
CA LEU A 651 -42.31 3.43 -4.60
C LEU A 651 -41.94 4.14 -3.28
N LEU A 652 -41.16 5.22 -3.38
CA LEU A 652 -40.85 6.06 -2.23
C LEU A 652 -41.95 7.08 -2.00
N ASP A 653 -42.25 7.36 -0.76
CA ASP A 653 -43.19 8.41 -0.39
C ASP A 653 -42.42 9.73 -0.17
N LEU A 654 -42.09 10.40 -1.28
CA LEU A 654 -41.36 11.67 -1.27
C LEU A 654 -42.26 12.79 -1.81
N LYS A 655 -42.18 13.96 -1.17
CA LYS A 655 -42.88 15.18 -1.58
C LYS A 655 -41.89 16.33 -1.71
N LEU A 656 -42.14 17.19 -2.69
CA LEU A 656 -41.36 18.40 -2.94
C LEU A 656 -42.18 19.63 -2.49
N GLU A 657 -41.61 20.39 -1.57
CA GLU A 657 -42.23 21.64 -1.08
C GLU A 657 -41.36 22.81 -1.55
N ALA A 658 -41.95 23.76 -2.31
CA ALA A 658 -41.24 24.97 -2.71
C ALA A 658 -40.94 25.81 -1.46
N ARG A 659 -39.74 25.70 -0.95
CA ARG A 659 -39.28 26.30 0.29
C ARG A 659 -37.79 26.45 0.31
N ASP A 660 -37.28 27.61 0.71
CA ASP A 660 -35.86 27.79 0.94
C ASP A 660 -35.41 26.97 2.17
N CYS A 661 -34.47 26.09 1.98
CA CYS A 661 -34.05 25.10 2.98
C CYS A 661 -32.53 24.93 3.10
N GLU A 662 -31.77 25.29 2.06
CA GLU A 662 -30.31 25.13 2.06
C GLU A 662 -29.61 26.44 1.63
N PRO A 663 -28.59 26.88 2.39
CA PRO A 663 -27.88 28.14 2.09
C PRO A 663 -26.95 28.07 0.87
N TRP A 664 -26.58 26.87 0.45
CA TRP A 664 -25.77 26.61 -0.75
C TRP A 664 -26.63 26.52 -2.04
N LEU A 665 -27.95 26.55 -1.91
CA LEU A 665 -28.88 26.66 -3.03
C LEU A 665 -29.38 28.10 -3.21
N MET A 666 -29.81 28.40 -4.42
CA MET A 666 -30.32 29.73 -4.81
C MET A 666 -31.71 29.98 -4.17
N PRO A 667 -31.91 31.06 -3.43
CA PRO A 667 -33.21 31.40 -2.86
C PRO A 667 -34.30 31.52 -3.93
N GLY A 668 -35.48 30.97 -3.64
CA GLY A 668 -36.62 30.96 -4.56
C GLY A 668 -36.52 29.95 -5.71
N GLN A 669 -35.41 29.19 -5.83
CA GLN A 669 -35.19 28.12 -6.83
C GLN A 669 -34.80 26.81 -6.17
N GLN A 670 -35.46 26.48 -5.08
CA GLN A 670 -35.16 25.27 -4.31
C GLN A 670 -36.42 24.62 -3.74
N TRP A 671 -36.32 23.36 -3.43
CA TRP A 671 -37.37 22.56 -2.81
C TRP A 671 -36.79 21.79 -1.59
N LEU A 672 -37.58 21.77 -0.53
CA LEU A 672 -37.40 20.80 0.54
C LEU A 672 -37.99 19.46 0.09
N ILE A 673 -37.25 18.36 0.25
CA ILE A 673 -37.75 17.01 0.02
C ILE A 673 -38.14 16.42 1.39
N THR A 674 -39.42 16.04 1.51
CA THR A 674 -39.97 15.42 2.72
C THR A 674 -40.42 13.99 2.44
N ASP A 675 -40.51 13.18 3.48
CA ASP A 675 -41.16 11.87 3.42
C ASP A 675 -42.69 11.99 3.54
N GLY A 676 -43.40 10.88 3.53
CA GLY A 676 -44.85 10.82 3.68
C GLY A 676 -45.41 11.46 4.95
N GLU A 677 -44.61 11.51 6.01
CA GLU A 677 -44.95 12.11 7.32
C GLU A 677 -44.54 13.59 7.43
N GLY A 678 -43.98 14.17 6.36
CA GLY A 678 -43.54 15.56 6.31
C GLY A 678 -42.17 15.79 6.96
N ARG A 679 -41.39 14.76 7.25
CA ARG A 679 -40.03 14.90 7.81
C ARG A 679 -39.02 15.22 6.72
N PRO A 680 -38.10 16.18 6.93
CA PRO A 680 -37.06 16.53 5.98
C PRO A 680 -36.12 15.33 5.71
N VAL A 681 -35.98 14.96 4.44
CA VAL A 681 -35.08 13.88 4.00
C VAL A 681 -34.08 14.34 2.95
N GLY A 682 -34.25 15.54 2.40
CA GLY A 682 -33.32 16.06 1.41
C GLY A 682 -33.71 17.44 0.88
N SER A 683 -32.98 17.89 -0.12
CA SER A 683 -33.21 19.15 -0.81
C SER A 683 -32.94 19.03 -2.32
N ALA A 684 -33.55 19.90 -3.12
CA ALA A 684 -33.26 20.02 -4.54
C ALA A 684 -33.29 21.50 -4.94
N GLY A 685 -32.51 21.88 -5.93
CA GLY A 685 -32.49 23.24 -6.42
C GLY A 685 -31.24 23.60 -7.19
N ARG A 686 -31.20 24.86 -7.63
CA ARG A 686 -30.06 25.44 -8.31
C ARG A 686 -28.98 25.82 -7.29
N VAL A 687 -27.73 25.42 -7.54
CA VAL A 687 -26.62 25.81 -6.68
C VAL A 687 -26.42 27.33 -6.75
N HIS A 688 -26.14 27.93 -5.60
CA HIS A 688 -25.97 29.39 -5.49
C HIS A 688 -24.79 29.86 -6.33
N PRO A 689 -24.88 30.92 -7.14
CA PRO A 689 -23.79 31.40 -7.98
C PRO A 689 -22.50 31.68 -7.22
N GLN A 690 -22.56 32.23 -6.01
CA GLN A 690 -21.38 32.46 -5.16
C GLN A 690 -20.67 31.19 -4.79
N VAL A 691 -21.40 30.08 -4.58
CA VAL A 691 -20.82 28.77 -4.31
C VAL A 691 -20.08 28.28 -5.57
N LEU A 692 -20.70 28.37 -6.74
CA LEU A 692 -20.07 27.97 -8.00
C LEU A 692 -18.82 28.80 -8.30
N GLU A 693 -18.88 30.13 -8.13
CA GLU A 693 -17.72 31.02 -8.26
C GLU A 693 -16.58 30.64 -7.31
N ALA A 694 -16.88 30.35 -6.04
CA ALA A 694 -15.90 29.94 -5.07
C ALA A 694 -15.19 28.61 -5.45
N PHE A 695 -15.87 27.75 -6.21
CA PHE A 695 -15.28 26.52 -6.79
C PHE A 695 -14.70 26.72 -8.21
N ALA A 696 -14.65 27.95 -8.71
CA ALA A 696 -14.22 28.31 -10.06
C ALA A 696 -14.99 27.54 -11.15
N MET A 697 -16.31 27.47 -11.01
CA MET A 697 -17.24 26.89 -11.98
C MET A 697 -18.15 27.98 -12.56
N ASP A 698 -18.03 28.24 -13.86
CA ASP A 698 -18.77 29.27 -14.55
C ASP A 698 -20.19 28.80 -14.97
N GLU A 699 -20.35 27.50 -15.15
CA GLU A 699 -21.60 26.91 -15.63
C GLU A 699 -22.60 26.66 -14.49
N ALA A 700 -23.89 26.79 -14.81
CA ALA A 700 -24.94 26.49 -13.87
C ALA A 700 -24.97 25.01 -13.49
N LEU A 701 -25.26 24.74 -12.21
CA LEU A 701 -25.45 23.39 -11.66
C LEU A 701 -26.76 23.36 -10.87
N THR A 702 -27.60 22.39 -11.20
CA THR A 702 -28.85 22.12 -10.47
C THR A 702 -28.74 20.68 -9.90
N VAL A 703 -29.06 20.51 -8.63
CA VAL A 703 -28.85 19.25 -7.91
C VAL A 703 -30.07 18.85 -7.08
N ALA A 704 -30.13 17.55 -6.76
CA ALA A 704 -30.94 17.03 -5.67
C ALA A 704 -30.09 16.14 -4.79
N GLU A 705 -30.34 16.19 -3.48
CA GLU A 705 -29.65 15.38 -2.48
C GLU A 705 -30.67 14.78 -1.51
N ILE A 706 -30.60 13.45 -1.29
CA ILE A 706 -31.55 12.71 -0.46
C ILE A 706 -30.77 11.86 0.53
N ASN A 707 -31.03 12.01 1.82
CA ASN A 707 -30.50 11.16 2.86
C ASN A 707 -31.26 9.83 2.86
N LEU A 708 -30.62 8.77 2.35
CA LEU A 708 -31.25 7.47 2.22
C LEU A 708 -31.46 6.75 3.56
N ASP A 709 -30.73 7.13 4.60
CA ASP A 709 -30.93 6.54 5.94
C ASP A 709 -32.18 7.10 6.65
N LYS A 710 -32.77 8.17 6.11
CA LYS A 710 -34.05 8.76 6.57
C LYS A 710 -35.27 8.33 5.74
N VAL A 711 -35.06 7.56 4.68
CA VAL A 711 -36.13 7.10 3.76
C VAL A 711 -36.40 5.63 4.00
N ASP A 712 -37.67 5.25 4.01
CA ASP A 712 -38.07 3.82 4.03
C ASP A 712 -37.71 3.15 2.69
N LEU A 713 -36.66 2.31 2.72
CA LEU A 713 -36.13 1.59 1.56
C LEU A 713 -36.65 0.17 1.42
N GLU A 714 -37.58 -0.27 2.30
CA GLU A 714 -38.12 -1.62 2.25
C GLU A 714 -38.93 -1.84 0.96
N PRO A 715 -38.81 -2.99 0.31
CA PRO A 715 -39.52 -3.28 -0.92
C PRO A 715 -41.02 -3.22 -0.72
N LYS A 716 -41.71 -2.32 -1.41
CA LYS A 716 -43.15 -2.22 -1.38
C LYS A 716 -43.78 -3.09 -2.47
N THR A 717 -44.89 -3.77 -2.11
CA THR A 717 -45.60 -4.62 -3.04
C THR A 717 -46.48 -3.78 -3.97
N VAL A 718 -46.22 -3.90 -5.27
CA VAL A 718 -47.08 -3.31 -6.28
C VAL A 718 -48.41 -4.07 -6.36
N ARG A 719 -49.53 -3.37 -6.16
CA ARG A 719 -50.88 -3.95 -6.36
C ARG A 719 -51.38 -3.52 -7.72
N TYR A 720 -51.83 -4.52 -8.48
CA TYR A 720 -52.52 -4.25 -9.74
C TYR A 720 -53.88 -3.64 -9.49
N GLU A 721 -54.14 -2.45 -10.11
CA GLU A 721 -55.46 -1.86 -10.20
C GLU A 721 -55.97 -1.95 -11.64
N PRO A 722 -57.20 -2.47 -11.86
CA PRO A 722 -57.77 -2.57 -13.20
C PRO A 722 -57.91 -1.17 -13.85
N PHE A 723 -57.35 -1.01 -15.02
CA PHE A 723 -57.58 0.21 -15.79
C PHE A 723 -59.03 0.33 -16.31
N ALA A 724 -59.54 1.53 -16.32
CA ALA A 724 -60.90 1.80 -16.79
C ALA A 724 -61.04 1.49 -18.29
N ARG A 725 -62.04 0.69 -18.66
CA ARG A 725 -62.31 0.25 -20.05
C ARG A 725 -63.03 1.31 -20.91
N PHE A 726 -63.61 2.34 -20.29
CA PHE A 726 -64.37 3.36 -20.99
C PHE A 726 -63.48 4.55 -21.37
N PRO A 727 -63.77 5.25 -22.50
CA PRO A 727 -62.96 6.38 -22.95
C PRO A 727 -63.02 7.57 -21.98
N ALA A 728 -61.90 8.25 -21.85
CA ALA A 728 -61.82 9.49 -21.08
C ALA A 728 -62.39 10.68 -21.85
N VAL A 729 -62.96 11.60 -21.13
CA VAL A 729 -63.37 12.93 -21.64
C VAL A 729 -62.30 13.95 -21.22
N LYS A 730 -61.79 14.69 -22.16
CA LYS A 730 -60.83 15.81 -21.90
C LYS A 730 -61.56 17.14 -21.97
N ARG A 731 -61.14 18.09 -21.14
CA ARG A 731 -61.55 19.47 -21.14
C ARG A 731 -60.37 20.37 -20.86
N ASP A 732 -60.21 21.39 -21.62
CA ASP A 732 -59.19 22.43 -21.44
C ASP A 732 -59.84 23.66 -20.83
N LEU A 733 -59.18 24.23 -19.82
CA LEU A 733 -59.59 25.48 -19.19
C LEU A 733 -58.49 26.52 -19.35
N SER A 734 -58.87 27.74 -19.63
CA SER A 734 -57.96 28.88 -19.62
C SER A 734 -58.24 29.71 -18.37
N LEU A 735 -57.25 29.74 -17.49
CA LEU A 735 -57.39 30.38 -16.18
C LEU A 735 -56.54 31.65 -16.09
N LEU A 736 -57.11 32.72 -15.53
CA LEU A 736 -56.33 33.92 -15.18
C LEU A 736 -55.89 33.84 -13.73
N VAL A 737 -54.62 33.48 -13.57
CA VAL A 737 -53.99 33.15 -12.27
C VAL A 737 -53.22 34.37 -11.75
N PRO A 738 -53.46 34.82 -10.51
CA PRO A 738 -52.70 35.91 -9.89
C PRO A 738 -51.21 35.51 -9.78
N HIS A 739 -50.31 36.47 -9.94
CA HIS A 739 -48.87 36.24 -9.72
C HIS A 739 -48.62 35.74 -8.30
N GLY A 740 -47.75 34.78 -8.17
CA GLY A 740 -47.38 34.14 -6.89
C GLY A 740 -48.23 32.93 -6.51
N THR A 741 -49.32 32.63 -7.23
CA THR A 741 -50.10 31.39 -7.03
C THR A 741 -49.39 30.22 -7.70
N GLY A 742 -48.96 29.24 -6.90
CA GLY A 742 -48.30 28.03 -7.40
C GLY A 742 -49.28 27.08 -8.10
N PHE A 743 -48.83 26.36 -9.15
CA PHE A 743 -49.66 25.37 -9.81
C PHE A 743 -50.11 24.24 -8.87
N ALA A 744 -49.29 23.87 -7.89
CA ALA A 744 -49.65 22.86 -6.88
C ALA A 744 -50.89 23.25 -6.06
N GLU A 745 -51.07 24.54 -5.76
CA GLU A 745 -52.24 25.05 -5.07
C GLU A 745 -53.50 24.96 -5.97
N ILE A 746 -53.31 25.27 -7.26
CA ILE A 746 -54.37 25.15 -8.28
C ILE A 746 -54.78 23.70 -8.42
N GLU A 747 -53.80 22.80 -8.57
CA GLU A 747 -54.01 21.35 -8.71
C GLU A 747 -54.75 20.77 -7.50
N ALA A 748 -54.34 21.15 -6.29
CA ALA A 748 -55.00 20.71 -5.06
C ALA A 748 -56.48 21.10 -5.03
N VAL A 749 -56.82 22.33 -5.33
CA VAL A 749 -58.21 22.83 -5.40
C VAL A 749 -58.99 22.10 -6.52
N VAL A 750 -58.37 21.91 -7.69
CA VAL A 750 -58.97 21.22 -8.84
C VAL A 750 -59.27 19.76 -8.50
N ARG A 751 -58.33 19.05 -7.84
CA ARG A 751 -58.54 17.66 -7.45
C ARG A 751 -59.60 17.49 -6.38
N GLU A 752 -59.64 18.39 -5.39
CA GLU A 752 -60.67 18.37 -4.34
C GLU A 752 -62.08 18.61 -4.87
N SER A 753 -62.23 19.57 -5.81
CA SER A 753 -63.53 20.00 -6.36
C SER A 753 -63.97 19.21 -7.59
N GLY A 754 -63.03 18.52 -8.30
CA GLY A 754 -63.27 17.83 -9.57
C GLY A 754 -64.02 16.51 -9.47
N GLY A 755 -64.28 16.01 -8.23
CA GLY A 755 -65.08 14.83 -7.96
C GLY A 755 -64.39 13.52 -8.38
N PRO A 756 -65.06 12.37 -8.18
CA PRO A 756 -64.46 11.02 -8.27
C PRO A 756 -64.11 10.56 -9.69
N HIS A 757 -64.44 11.33 -10.70
CA HIS A 757 -64.16 11.01 -12.09
C HIS A 757 -62.97 11.77 -12.67
N LEU A 758 -62.38 12.75 -11.96
CA LEU A 758 -61.20 13.47 -12.36
C LEU A 758 -59.98 12.56 -12.12
N VAL A 759 -59.29 12.19 -13.19
CA VAL A 759 -58.12 11.27 -13.10
C VAL A 759 -56.79 11.92 -13.37
N GLU A 760 -56.81 13.08 -14.10
CA GLU A 760 -55.57 13.73 -14.47
C GLU A 760 -55.79 15.26 -14.60
N VAL A 761 -54.81 16.04 -14.14
CA VAL A 761 -54.75 17.49 -14.27
C VAL A 761 -53.37 17.80 -14.86
N ASP A 762 -53.31 18.44 -15.99
CA ASP A 762 -52.10 18.73 -16.73
C ASP A 762 -52.05 20.24 -17.09
N LEU A 763 -50.91 20.86 -16.76
CA LEU A 763 -50.62 22.25 -17.14
C LEU A 763 -49.83 22.19 -18.45
N PHE A 764 -50.46 22.64 -19.57
CA PHE A 764 -49.83 22.53 -20.87
C PHE A 764 -49.41 23.88 -21.46
N ASP A 765 -49.84 25.00 -20.91
CA ASP A 765 -49.49 26.34 -21.41
C ASP A 765 -49.49 27.38 -20.29
N ILE A 766 -48.55 28.31 -20.33
CA ILE A 766 -48.52 29.53 -19.52
C ILE A 766 -48.21 30.69 -20.44
N TYR A 767 -49.13 31.64 -20.50
CA TYR A 767 -48.99 32.82 -21.35
C TYR A 767 -49.02 34.09 -20.51
N ARG A 768 -48.04 34.97 -20.72
CA ARG A 768 -47.96 36.31 -20.16
C ARG A 768 -47.73 37.28 -21.31
N GLY A 769 -48.68 38.09 -21.59
CA GLY A 769 -48.55 39.02 -22.73
C GLY A 769 -49.82 39.71 -23.07
N ARG A 770 -49.95 40.25 -24.32
CA ARG A 770 -51.06 41.10 -24.77
C ARG A 770 -52.38 40.37 -24.51
N GLY A 771 -53.29 41.04 -23.79
CA GLY A 771 -54.65 40.58 -23.45
C GLY A 771 -54.74 39.79 -22.14
N VAL A 772 -53.65 39.74 -21.31
CA VAL A 772 -53.63 39.24 -19.95
C VAL A 772 -53.34 40.43 -19.02
N PRO A 773 -54.05 40.61 -17.89
CA PRO A 773 -53.70 41.62 -16.89
C PRO A 773 -52.27 41.53 -16.40
N GLU A 774 -51.63 42.67 -16.12
CA GLU A 774 -50.20 42.70 -15.71
C GLU A 774 -49.92 41.96 -14.39
N ASP A 775 -50.92 41.83 -13.53
CA ASP A 775 -50.82 41.10 -12.23
C ASP A 775 -51.17 39.62 -12.35
N ARG A 776 -51.39 39.08 -13.55
CA ARG A 776 -51.86 37.70 -13.78
C ARG A 776 -51.12 37.02 -14.92
N GLY A 777 -51.14 35.67 -14.89
CA GLY A 777 -50.77 34.79 -16.00
C GLY A 777 -51.98 34.02 -16.53
N ALA A 778 -52.04 33.77 -17.83
CA ALA A 778 -53.02 32.87 -18.41
C ALA A 778 -52.49 31.44 -18.43
N TYR A 779 -53.09 30.55 -17.65
CA TYR A 779 -52.67 29.15 -17.52
C TYR A 779 -53.65 28.26 -18.28
N GLY A 780 -53.14 27.44 -19.21
CA GLY A 780 -53.88 26.42 -19.92
C GLY A 780 -53.76 25.09 -19.18
N ILE A 781 -54.87 24.63 -18.56
CA ILE A 781 -54.91 23.36 -17.89
C ILE A 781 -55.84 22.38 -18.61
N ARG A 782 -55.37 21.14 -18.70
CA ARG A 782 -56.16 20.02 -19.26
C ARG A 782 -56.62 19.09 -18.16
N LEU A 783 -57.93 18.88 -18.11
CA LEU A 783 -58.59 18.00 -17.16
C LEU A 783 -59.07 16.76 -17.89
N LYS A 784 -58.77 15.61 -17.35
CA LYS A 784 -59.18 14.30 -17.88
C LYS A 784 -60.08 13.60 -16.90
N PHE A 785 -61.33 13.30 -17.36
CA PHE A 785 -62.35 12.62 -16.59
C PHE A 785 -62.58 11.22 -17.14
N ARG A 786 -62.64 10.25 -16.26
CA ARG A 786 -62.91 8.84 -16.63
C ARG A 786 -63.72 8.14 -15.56
N SER A 787 -64.60 7.23 -15.99
CA SER A 787 -65.36 6.36 -15.07
C SER A 787 -65.02 4.90 -15.33
N ALA A 788 -64.91 4.10 -14.26
CA ALA A 788 -64.78 2.64 -14.35
C ALA A 788 -66.08 1.93 -14.67
N LYS A 789 -67.22 2.61 -14.47
CA LYS A 789 -68.55 2.00 -14.57
C LYS A 789 -69.29 2.23 -15.89
N GLY A 790 -68.84 3.17 -16.72
CA GLY A 790 -69.48 3.48 -17.99
C GLY A 790 -68.99 4.78 -18.63
N SER A 791 -69.42 5.08 -19.85
CA SER A 791 -69.08 6.35 -20.53
C SER A 791 -69.68 7.52 -19.81
N LEU A 792 -68.89 8.55 -19.56
CA LEU A 792 -69.35 9.77 -18.89
C LEU A 792 -70.24 10.63 -19.84
N LYS A 793 -71.35 11.07 -19.30
CA LYS A 793 -72.22 12.03 -20.02
C LYS A 793 -71.62 13.45 -19.92
N GLY A 794 -71.78 14.26 -20.99
CA GLY A 794 -71.26 15.64 -20.99
C GLY A 794 -71.72 16.46 -19.82
N LYS A 795 -73.00 16.36 -19.43
CA LYS A 795 -73.53 17.07 -18.26
C LYS A 795 -72.85 16.76 -16.94
N THR A 796 -72.37 15.54 -16.73
CA THR A 796 -71.61 15.16 -15.53
C THR A 796 -70.25 15.82 -15.49
N VAL A 797 -69.56 15.89 -16.62
CA VAL A 797 -68.27 16.57 -16.77
C VAL A 797 -68.43 18.07 -16.64
N ASP A 798 -69.42 18.65 -17.30
CA ASP A 798 -69.67 20.10 -17.25
C ASP A 798 -70.00 20.54 -15.82
N TYR A 799 -70.78 19.74 -15.08
CA TYR A 799 -71.05 20.00 -13.66
C TYR A 799 -69.71 20.00 -12.81
N ALA A 800 -68.82 19.03 -13.00
CA ALA A 800 -67.56 18.98 -12.30
C ALA A 800 -66.69 20.20 -12.65
N ILE A 801 -66.65 20.63 -13.91
CA ILE A 801 -65.96 21.84 -14.36
C ILE A 801 -66.48 23.10 -13.66
N ASN A 802 -67.82 23.24 -13.58
CA ASN A 802 -68.37 24.39 -12.88
C ASN A 802 -67.98 24.40 -11.39
N GLN A 803 -67.95 23.27 -10.71
CA GLN A 803 -67.48 23.18 -9.33
C GLN A 803 -66.01 23.54 -9.20
N ILE A 804 -65.17 23.09 -10.14
CA ILE A 804 -63.74 23.46 -10.19
C ILE A 804 -63.60 24.97 -10.36
N VAL A 805 -64.25 25.56 -11.34
CA VAL A 805 -64.16 27.01 -11.63
C VAL A 805 -64.65 27.84 -10.43
N GLU A 806 -65.74 27.46 -9.82
CA GLU A 806 -66.28 28.12 -8.62
C GLU A 806 -65.31 28.04 -7.43
N ALA A 807 -64.71 26.86 -7.21
CA ALA A 807 -63.74 26.65 -6.15
C ALA A 807 -62.44 27.43 -6.40
N LEU A 808 -61.94 27.47 -7.63
CA LEU A 808 -60.74 28.25 -7.99
C LEU A 808 -60.99 29.75 -7.81
N SER A 809 -62.14 30.23 -8.22
CA SER A 809 -62.51 31.64 -8.06
C SER A 809 -62.68 32.07 -6.59
N SER A 810 -63.38 31.26 -5.80
CA SER A 810 -63.65 31.55 -4.40
C SER A 810 -62.40 31.43 -3.50
N ARG A 811 -61.56 30.43 -3.72
CA ARG A 811 -60.40 30.12 -2.84
C ARG A 811 -59.13 30.82 -3.27
N LEU A 812 -58.87 30.92 -4.57
CA LEU A 812 -57.58 31.39 -5.11
C LEU A 812 -57.74 32.68 -5.94
N LYS A 813 -58.93 33.23 -6.08
CA LYS A 813 -59.25 34.42 -6.91
C LYS A 813 -58.81 34.24 -8.37
N ILE A 814 -58.94 33.02 -8.87
CA ILE A 814 -58.60 32.66 -10.24
C ILE A 814 -59.89 32.75 -11.08
N ASP A 815 -59.80 33.53 -12.16
CA ASP A 815 -60.90 33.69 -13.09
C ASP A 815 -60.75 32.72 -14.29
N HIS A 816 -61.89 32.20 -14.76
CA HIS A 816 -61.95 31.46 -16.03
C HIS A 816 -62.08 32.42 -17.19
N ARG A 817 -61.22 32.27 -18.19
CA ARG A 817 -61.16 33.10 -19.39
C ARG A 817 -62.02 32.56 -20.51
#